data_da961362ac3d8a596fc46bbc331f1277
#
_entry.id   da961362ac3d8a596fc46bbc331f1277
#
_cell.length_a   1.000
_cell.length_b   1.000
_cell.length_c   1.000
_cell.angle_alpha   90.00
_cell.angle_beta   90.00
_cell.angle_gamma   90.00
#
_symmetry.space_group_name_H-M   'P 1'
#
loop_
_entity.id
_entity.type
_entity.pdbx_description
1 polymer ?
#
loop_
_entity_poly.entity_id
_entity_poly.type
_entity_poly.pdbx_seq_one_letter_code
_entity_poly.pdbx_strand_id
1 'polypeptide(L)'
;MAAVKYKLLKDYVPPIYRQQSVSLEFFLDPEKTILKSKIQFSRDNGIPTDLVLQGENILLSYLKIDGKNIGLDLLTFGKHTLVIPKKFLGPRDFQVEMENILDPSTNKTLEGLYLSEGIFVTQCEPEGFRKICYSLDRPDVLSTYTVRIHGSYAHMLSNGNPITISNNYSEWRDPFPKPSYLFALVAGDLIFDEETFTTLSGKLVKIKIFYQKEHIGKANHALICIKKAMAWDEINYGREYDLDVFNIVAVDDFNAGAMENKGLNIFNSKYILYDDETSTDSDFALTEAIIAHEYFHNWTGNRVTCRDWFQLCLKEGLTVFREQEYMEDQLEKEISRINQTDFLIKNQFKEDAGPLSHSARPTRYLEINNFYTATVYEKSAEIIRMLKKIIGREKFLEGMDQFFKNQDGCACTLEDFQKDFELVLGKNLEKFFKWFHEPGTPKLAISEKFVGKNYKVTFRQEKPINHLKYSNKVMPITYKILNSKGQFLQPEKTLVLDQKTTSIELKNLSKKPAISLLNSFSAPVIVEFKQSIDDLFAILEFETDFTSVWMTKKKLDYIALEKIASDQPNVENIISRVYEILINKMDKRSLLAKLLEPLNDNEYFSRLLETTTPDPKAIQTDLRKYEDLYKRYFKEFSITYFKSFIHNRQYLRENSNYQERLLACALIFLNRGTNFLDDFLDIIFNTSNNMSLKVSCLVNYIGRNDKKENIKKFYLQYGKNKVLLNKWFATQIQYSTPKLAFDRLRELTTHSDFNMFNPNNFHSVIGTFAKRNFHAFHQKDGSGYKEIADWIKKIDPENPQIAASTTKAFEQIKFLPNIYRKKAKATLNTLSKGNNLSKDTSEILNKIEASL
;
A
#
# COMPACT_ATOMS: atom_id res chain seq x y z
N MET A 1 23.19 -9.39 -25.80
CA MET A 1 22.24 -8.65 -24.96
C MET A 1 22.72 -7.21 -24.89
N ALA A 2 21.93 -6.23 -25.32
CA ALA A 2 22.26 -4.83 -25.10
C ALA A 2 22.37 -4.59 -23.58
N ALA A 3 23.38 -3.85 -23.13
CA ALA A 3 23.57 -3.55 -21.72
C ALA A 3 22.31 -2.85 -21.18
N VAL A 4 21.72 -3.40 -20.15
CA VAL A 4 20.55 -2.83 -19.48
C VAL A 4 20.95 -1.48 -18.90
N LYS A 5 20.36 -0.39 -19.41
CA LYS A 5 20.71 0.97 -18.99
C LYS A 5 19.78 1.44 -17.88
N TYR A 6 20.32 1.53 -16.64
CA TYR A 6 19.63 2.15 -15.52
C TYR A 6 19.46 3.66 -15.73
N LYS A 7 18.32 4.20 -15.32
CA LYS A 7 18.17 5.63 -15.03
C LYS A 7 18.84 5.92 -13.68
N LEU A 8 19.62 7.01 -13.60
CA LEU A 8 20.35 7.37 -12.39
C LEU A 8 19.96 8.77 -11.91
N LEU A 9 19.76 8.96 -10.61
CA LEU A 9 19.44 10.27 -10.02
C LEU A 9 20.47 11.35 -10.38
N LYS A 10 21.76 11.00 -10.38
CA LYS A 10 22.85 11.92 -10.73
C LYS A 10 22.84 12.39 -12.18
N ASP A 11 22.15 11.68 -13.06
CA ASP A 11 22.04 12.00 -14.50
C ASP A 11 20.82 12.90 -14.80
N TYR A 12 20.14 13.41 -13.77
CA TYR A 12 19.07 14.37 -13.96
C TYR A 12 19.56 15.63 -14.64
N VAL A 13 18.85 16.01 -15.69
CA VAL A 13 19.07 17.26 -16.42
C VAL A 13 17.72 17.96 -16.53
N PRO A 14 17.62 19.25 -16.15
CA PRO A 14 16.41 20.04 -16.36
C PRO A 14 15.97 20.03 -17.82
N PRO A 15 14.67 20.06 -18.12
CA PRO A 15 14.17 20.11 -19.49
C PRO A 15 14.59 21.42 -20.17
N ILE A 16 15.09 21.34 -21.41
CA ILE A 16 15.47 22.50 -22.22
C ILE A 16 14.23 23.24 -22.69
N TYR A 17 13.18 22.50 -23.00
CA TYR A 17 11.88 23.03 -23.41
C TYR A 17 10.87 22.84 -22.28
N ARG A 18 9.99 23.83 -22.08
CA ARG A 18 8.84 23.78 -21.18
C ARG A 18 7.56 23.67 -22.00
N GLN A 19 6.61 22.90 -21.52
CA GLN A 19 5.23 22.90 -22.01
C GLN A 19 4.42 23.86 -21.14
N GLN A 20 3.95 24.98 -21.71
CA GLN A 20 3.18 25.99 -20.96
C GLN A 20 1.70 25.61 -20.88
N SER A 21 1.13 25.16 -22.00
CA SER A 21 -0.24 24.72 -22.09
C SER A 21 -0.40 23.54 -23.05
N VAL A 22 -1.36 22.68 -22.72
CA VAL A 22 -1.71 21.49 -23.48
C VAL A 22 -3.22 21.53 -23.76
N SER A 23 -3.61 21.61 -25.01
CA SER A 23 -4.99 21.47 -25.45
C SER A 23 -5.17 20.12 -26.15
N LEU A 24 -6.08 19.31 -25.62
CA LEU A 24 -6.39 17.98 -26.13
C LEU A 24 -7.83 17.93 -26.61
N GLU A 25 -8.07 17.35 -27.79
CA GLU A 25 -9.38 17.18 -28.35
C GLU A 25 -9.55 15.72 -28.81
N PHE A 26 -10.34 14.96 -28.04
CA PHE A 26 -10.59 13.53 -28.25
C PHE A 26 -11.88 13.32 -29.04
N PHE A 27 -11.81 12.47 -30.05
CA PHE A 27 -12.97 11.88 -30.73
C PHE A 27 -12.97 10.40 -30.35
N LEU A 28 -13.81 10.07 -29.37
CA LEU A 28 -13.80 8.75 -28.74
C LEU A 28 -14.44 7.69 -29.63
N ASP A 29 -13.69 6.65 -29.88
CA ASP A 29 -14.13 5.41 -30.51
C ASP A 29 -13.31 4.26 -29.90
N PRO A 30 -13.94 3.12 -29.55
CA PRO A 30 -13.26 2.00 -28.92
C PRO A 30 -12.04 1.47 -29.67
N GLU A 31 -12.09 1.41 -31.00
CA GLU A 31 -11.06 0.82 -31.86
C GLU A 31 -10.16 1.88 -32.50
N LYS A 32 -10.69 3.12 -32.65
CA LYS A 32 -9.99 4.18 -33.37
C LYS A 32 -10.25 5.56 -32.77
N THR A 33 -9.86 5.76 -31.53
CA THR A 33 -9.89 7.09 -30.92
C THR A 33 -8.91 8.04 -31.61
N ILE A 34 -9.40 9.21 -32.06
CA ILE A 34 -8.56 10.26 -32.65
C ILE A 34 -8.32 11.31 -31.57
N LEU A 35 -7.04 11.66 -31.35
CA LEU A 35 -6.62 12.74 -30.50
C LEU A 35 -5.93 13.83 -31.28
N LYS A 36 -6.50 15.03 -31.30
CA LYS A 36 -5.81 16.24 -31.76
C LYS A 36 -5.22 16.96 -30.56
N SER A 37 -3.94 17.27 -30.62
CA SER A 37 -3.25 17.99 -29.54
C SER A 37 -2.63 19.28 -30.08
N LYS A 38 -2.66 20.35 -29.24
CA LYS A 38 -1.93 21.59 -29.44
C LYS A 38 -1.15 21.88 -28.19
N ILE A 39 0.18 21.89 -28.31
CA ILE A 39 1.08 22.07 -27.17
C ILE A 39 1.91 23.32 -27.40
N GLN A 40 1.81 24.26 -26.47
CA GLN A 40 2.63 25.48 -26.50
C GLN A 40 3.95 25.22 -25.78
N PHE A 41 5.03 25.27 -26.53
CA PHE A 41 6.38 25.15 -25.98
C PHE A 41 7.03 26.49 -25.82
N SER A 42 7.87 26.60 -24.80
CA SER A 42 8.81 27.70 -24.63
C SER A 42 10.20 27.16 -24.33
N ARG A 43 11.19 27.98 -24.60
CA ARG A 43 12.58 27.69 -24.28
C ARG A 43 13.16 28.85 -23.49
N ASP A 44 13.73 28.58 -22.33
CA ASP A 44 14.57 29.51 -21.63
C ASP A 44 15.88 29.73 -22.41
N ASN A 45 16.67 30.70 -22.04
CA ASN A 45 17.89 31.04 -22.74
C ASN A 45 18.80 29.84 -22.96
N GLY A 46 19.16 29.52 -24.18
CA GLY A 46 20.02 28.37 -24.51
C GLY A 46 20.15 28.15 -26.03
N ILE A 47 21.10 27.30 -26.43
CA ILE A 47 21.30 26.90 -27.82
C ILE A 47 20.14 25.98 -28.23
N PRO A 48 19.49 26.22 -29.38
CA PRO A 48 18.43 25.33 -29.88
C PRO A 48 18.95 23.90 -30.05
N THR A 49 18.23 22.95 -29.48
CA THR A 49 18.45 21.53 -29.67
C THR A 49 17.23 20.91 -30.36
N ASP A 50 17.36 19.69 -30.83
CA ASP A 50 16.21 18.93 -31.30
C ASP A 50 15.23 18.72 -30.14
N LEU A 51 13.92 18.82 -30.41
CA LEU A 51 12.87 18.51 -29.44
C LEU A 51 12.60 17.02 -29.43
N VAL A 52 12.82 16.38 -28.28
CA VAL A 52 12.59 14.95 -28.09
C VAL A 52 11.32 14.76 -27.25
N LEU A 53 10.26 14.29 -27.89
CA LEU A 53 9.01 13.94 -27.23
C LEU A 53 8.95 12.45 -26.92
N GLN A 54 8.37 12.08 -25.78
CA GLN A 54 8.06 10.69 -25.46
C GLN A 54 6.75 10.27 -26.12
N GLY A 55 6.71 9.06 -26.68
CA GLY A 55 5.51 8.46 -27.27
C GLY A 55 5.68 6.96 -27.44
N GLU A 56 4.66 6.19 -27.16
CA GLU A 56 4.69 4.74 -27.16
C GLU A 56 3.37 4.13 -27.66
N ASN A 57 3.45 3.24 -28.67
CA ASN A 57 2.30 2.54 -29.24
C ASN A 57 1.17 3.47 -29.75
N ILE A 58 1.53 4.65 -30.28
CA ILE A 58 0.61 5.62 -30.87
C ILE A 58 0.98 5.90 -32.31
N LEU A 59 -0.03 5.99 -33.18
CA LEU A 59 0.15 6.34 -34.57
C LEU A 59 0.00 7.86 -34.76
N LEU A 60 1.06 8.53 -35.25
CA LEU A 60 1.03 9.94 -35.62
C LEU A 60 0.55 10.07 -37.05
N SER A 61 -0.54 10.80 -37.32
CA SER A 61 -1.09 11.00 -38.64
C SER A 61 -0.59 12.29 -39.30
N TYR A 62 -0.43 13.36 -38.51
CA TYR A 62 0.23 14.59 -38.96
C TYR A 62 0.91 15.35 -37.82
N LEU A 63 1.83 16.23 -38.22
CA LEU A 63 2.46 17.19 -37.28
C LEU A 63 2.59 18.57 -37.96
N LYS A 64 2.22 19.63 -37.22
CA LYS A 64 2.43 21.01 -37.63
C LYS A 64 3.22 21.74 -36.55
N ILE A 65 4.04 22.73 -37.00
CA ILE A 65 4.73 23.65 -36.13
C ILE A 65 4.36 25.08 -36.59
N ASP A 66 3.80 25.86 -35.66
CA ASP A 66 3.26 27.20 -35.93
C ASP A 66 2.34 27.23 -37.18
N GLY A 67 1.44 26.21 -37.26
CA GLY A 67 0.49 26.03 -38.36
C GLY A 67 1.07 25.43 -39.65
N LYS A 68 2.39 25.25 -39.75
CA LYS A 68 3.04 24.69 -40.96
C LYS A 68 3.17 23.18 -40.86
N ASN A 69 2.69 22.44 -41.88
CA ASN A 69 2.85 21.00 -41.96
C ASN A 69 4.34 20.62 -42.05
N ILE A 70 4.74 19.62 -41.26
CA ILE A 70 6.06 19.01 -41.33
C ILE A 70 5.88 17.57 -41.84
N GLY A 71 6.57 17.23 -42.92
CA GLY A 71 6.55 15.85 -43.42
C GLY A 71 7.03 14.86 -42.37
N LEU A 72 6.31 13.75 -42.21
CA LEU A 72 6.66 12.74 -41.19
C LEU A 72 8.01 12.05 -41.53
N ASP A 73 8.42 12.05 -42.77
CA ASP A 73 9.72 11.59 -43.28
C ASP A 73 10.89 12.47 -42.79
N LEU A 74 10.62 13.70 -42.38
CA LEU A 74 11.61 14.64 -41.85
C LEU A 74 11.82 14.51 -40.31
N LEU A 75 11.04 13.64 -39.68
CA LEU A 75 11.08 13.35 -38.25
C LEU A 75 11.84 12.04 -38.01
N THR A 76 12.37 11.88 -36.79
CA THR A 76 13.00 10.61 -36.43
C THR A 76 12.14 9.91 -35.34
N PHE A 77 11.63 8.72 -35.70
CA PHE A 77 10.88 7.87 -34.80
C PHE A 77 11.82 6.88 -34.11
N GLY A 78 11.94 6.98 -32.78
CA GLY A 78 12.58 5.96 -31.94
C GLY A 78 11.54 4.99 -31.40
N LYS A 79 11.98 3.99 -30.63
CA LYS A 79 11.06 3.01 -30.01
C LYS A 79 10.03 3.67 -29.05
N HIS A 80 10.44 4.72 -28.32
CA HIS A 80 9.62 5.42 -27.33
C HIS A 80 9.76 6.94 -27.46
N THR A 81 10.18 7.45 -28.61
CA THR A 81 10.47 8.87 -28.79
C THR A 81 10.15 9.31 -30.21
N LEU A 82 9.77 10.57 -30.31
CA LEU A 82 9.69 11.35 -31.56
C LEU A 82 10.70 12.49 -31.46
N VAL A 83 11.62 12.58 -32.42
CA VAL A 83 12.61 13.68 -32.49
C VAL A 83 12.20 14.66 -33.60
N ILE A 84 11.97 15.89 -33.21
CA ILE A 84 11.69 17.02 -34.10
C ILE A 84 12.97 17.82 -34.27
N PRO A 85 13.57 17.90 -35.46
CA PRO A 85 14.80 18.66 -35.69
C PRO A 85 14.66 20.16 -35.35
N LYS A 86 15.64 20.73 -34.70
CA LYS A 86 15.67 22.14 -34.27
C LYS A 86 15.42 23.15 -35.39
N LYS A 87 15.75 22.81 -36.63
CA LYS A 87 15.54 23.69 -37.80
C LYS A 87 14.07 24.03 -38.06
N PHE A 88 13.12 23.25 -37.53
CA PHE A 88 11.68 23.46 -37.62
C PHE A 88 11.10 24.25 -36.43
N LEU A 89 11.85 24.39 -35.34
CA LEU A 89 11.38 25.00 -34.10
C LEU A 89 11.53 26.50 -34.13
N GLY A 90 10.56 27.22 -33.54
CA GLY A 90 10.64 28.64 -33.34
C GLY A 90 11.83 29.07 -32.46
N PRO A 91 12.26 30.33 -32.54
CA PRO A 91 13.47 30.75 -31.84
C PRO A 91 13.32 30.75 -30.31
N ARG A 92 12.11 30.90 -29.78
CA ARG A 92 11.84 30.93 -28.33
C ARG A 92 10.56 30.21 -27.98
N ASP A 93 9.44 30.66 -28.50
CA ASP A 93 8.12 30.10 -28.31
C ASP A 93 7.60 29.52 -29.61
N PHE A 94 6.97 28.37 -29.59
CA PHE A 94 6.39 27.73 -30.76
C PHE A 94 5.27 26.78 -30.33
N GLN A 95 4.34 26.52 -31.26
CA GLN A 95 3.24 25.59 -31.05
C GLN A 95 3.46 24.32 -31.89
N VAL A 96 3.27 23.15 -31.26
CA VAL A 96 3.24 21.86 -31.97
C VAL A 96 1.81 21.37 -31.97
N GLU A 97 1.26 21.11 -33.17
CA GLU A 97 -0.04 20.48 -33.35
C GLU A 97 0.16 19.07 -33.91
N MET A 98 -0.53 18.10 -33.34
CA MET A 98 -0.44 16.69 -33.75
C MET A 98 -1.81 16.05 -33.78
N GLU A 99 -1.95 15.01 -34.61
CA GLU A 99 -3.08 14.11 -34.54
C GLU A 99 -2.54 12.69 -34.33
N ASN A 100 -3.01 12.07 -33.23
CA ASN A 100 -2.68 10.71 -32.85
C ASN A 100 -3.90 9.80 -33.02
N ILE A 101 -3.67 8.56 -33.39
CA ILE A 101 -4.69 7.52 -33.45
C ILE A 101 -4.34 6.46 -32.40
N LEU A 102 -5.33 6.11 -31.59
CA LEU A 102 -5.24 5.17 -30.47
C LEU A 102 -6.24 4.04 -30.64
N ASP A 103 -5.93 2.85 -30.13
CA ASP A 103 -6.85 1.71 -30.04
C ASP A 103 -7.04 1.28 -28.58
N PRO A 104 -8.00 1.90 -27.84
CA PRO A 104 -8.25 1.55 -26.45
C PRO A 104 -8.74 0.11 -26.25
N SER A 105 -9.41 -0.49 -27.23
CA SER A 105 -10.00 -1.84 -27.13
C SER A 105 -8.97 -2.96 -26.95
N THR A 106 -7.79 -2.78 -27.54
CA THR A 106 -6.70 -3.75 -27.49
C THR A 106 -5.76 -3.54 -26.30
N ASN A 107 -5.89 -2.42 -25.58
CA ASN A 107 -5.01 -2.09 -24.46
C ASN A 107 -5.37 -2.89 -23.20
N LYS A 108 -4.62 -3.97 -22.93
CA LYS A 108 -4.74 -4.81 -21.72
C LYS A 108 -3.71 -4.47 -20.63
N THR A 109 -2.78 -3.55 -20.92
CA THR A 109 -1.78 -3.12 -19.93
C THR A 109 -2.40 -2.25 -18.83
N LEU A 110 -3.57 -1.67 -19.08
CA LEU A 110 -4.28 -0.72 -18.19
C LEU A 110 -3.43 0.52 -17.89
N GLU A 111 -2.63 0.96 -18.86
CA GLU A 111 -1.85 2.21 -18.84
C GLU A 111 -2.14 3.03 -20.09
N GLY A 112 -2.14 4.34 -20.01
CA GLY A 112 -2.63 5.23 -21.05
C GLY A 112 -4.15 5.22 -21.13
N LEU A 113 -4.73 5.27 -22.33
CA LEU A 113 -6.18 5.17 -22.55
C LEU A 113 -6.58 3.72 -22.86
N TYR A 114 -7.54 3.17 -22.12
CA TYR A 114 -8.05 1.81 -22.28
C TYR A 114 -9.56 1.73 -22.02
N LEU A 115 -10.14 0.55 -22.21
CA LEU A 115 -11.52 0.25 -21.88
C LEU A 115 -11.63 -0.67 -20.67
N SER A 116 -12.45 -0.27 -19.69
CA SER A 116 -12.90 -1.11 -18.58
C SER A 116 -14.41 -1.29 -18.69
N GLU A 117 -14.85 -2.49 -19.07
CA GLU A 117 -16.28 -2.82 -19.22
C GLU A 117 -17.08 -1.78 -20.03
N GLY A 118 -16.50 -1.30 -21.14
CA GLY A 118 -17.13 -0.30 -22.02
C GLY A 118 -16.95 1.16 -21.62
N ILE A 119 -16.27 1.43 -20.48
CA ILE A 119 -15.91 2.77 -20.04
C ILE A 119 -14.50 3.08 -20.53
N PHE A 120 -14.30 4.23 -21.17
CA PHE A 120 -12.96 4.78 -21.43
C PHE A 120 -12.36 5.28 -20.13
N VAL A 121 -11.15 4.84 -19.86
CA VAL A 121 -10.40 5.17 -18.64
C VAL A 121 -8.96 5.48 -19.00
N THR A 122 -8.34 6.42 -18.31
CA THR A 122 -6.91 6.66 -18.41
C THR A 122 -6.18 6.29 -17.13
N GLN A 123 -4.95 5.78 -17.27
CA GLN A 123 -3.95 5.70 -16.19
C GLN A 123 -2.61 6.24 -16.69
N CYS A 124 -2.17 7.36 -16.16
CA CYS A 124 -0.99 8.07 -16.64
C CYS A 124 0.22 7.99 -15.71
N GLU A 125 0.06 7.73 -14.42
CA GLU A 125 1.17 7.53 -13.52
C GLU A 125 1.73 6.10 -13.62
N PRO A 126 3.11 5.96 -13.71
CA PRO A 126 4.10 7.04 -13.76
C PRO A 126 4.39 7.58 -15.17
N GLU A 127 4.32 6.76 -16.21
CA GLU A 127 4.74 7.10 -17.57
C GLU A 127 3.69 6.72 -18.65
N GLY A 128 2.40 6.74 -18.28
CA GLY A 128 1.28 6.33 -19.16
C GLY A 128 0.81 7.39 -20.14
N PHE A 129 1.05 8.68 -19.90
CA PHE A 129 0.61 9.74 -20.82
C PHE A 129 1.27 9.63 -22.20
N ARG A 130 2.51 9.14 -22.30
CA ARG A 130 3.20 8.86 -23.55
C ARG A 130 2.51 7.79 -24.43
N LYS A 131 1.57 7.02 -23.87
CA LYS A 131 0.71 6.07 -24.60
C LYS A 131 -0.56 6.73 -25.15
N ILE A 132 -0.75 8.04 -24.88
CA ILE A 132 -1.88 8.84 -25.33
C ILE A 132 -1.43 9.91 -26.32
N CYS A 133 -0.38 10.65 -26.00
CA CYS A 133 0.08 11.79 -26.75
C CYS A 133 1.62 11.89 -26.73
N TYR A 134 2.22 12.27 -27.85
CA TYR A 134 3.63 12.67 -27.88
C TYR A 134 3.80 13.97 -27.07
N SER A 135 4.62 13.93 -26.02
CA SER A 135 4.82 15.05 -25.11
C SER A 135 6.15 14.96 -24.36
N LEU A 136 6.50 16.02 -23.62
CA LEU A 136 7.52 15.92 -22.56
C LEU A 136 6.89 15.24 -21.34
N ASP A 137 6.83 13.90 -21.36
CA ASP A 137 6.19 13.08 -20.33
C ASP A 137 7.14 12.90 -19.13
N ARG A 138 7.25 13.96 -18.33
CA ARG A 138 8.16 14.09 -17.15
C ARG A 138 7.43 14.79 -16.00
N PRO A 139 7.69 14.43 -14.74
CA PRO A 139 7.02 15.05 -13.59
C PRO A 139 7.41 16.52 -13.36
N ASP A 140 8.57 16.98 -13.85
CA ASP A 140 9.04 18.37 -13.73
C ASP A 140 8.57 19.30 -14.86
N VAL A 141 7.72 18.81 -15.76
CA VAL A 141 7.10 19.62 -16.83
C VAL A 141 5.65 19.85 -16.49
N LEU A 142 5.38 21.02 -15.93
CA LEU A 142 4.06 21.43 -15.48
C LEU A 142 3.38 22.29 -16.56
N SER A 143 2.13 21.93 -16.91
CA SER A 143 1.33 22.61 -17.94
C SER A 143 -0.09 22.84 -17.45
N THR A 144 -0.76 23.87 -17.97
CA THR A 144 -2.22 23.98 -17.86
C THR A 144 -2.89 23.13 -18.93
N TYR A 145 -4.05 22.54 -18.63
CA TYR A 145 -4.75 21.64 -19.54
C TYR A 145 -6.13 22.17 -19.91
N THR A 146 -6.47 22.12 -21.20
CA THR A 146 -7.82 22.24 -21.71
C THR A 146 -8.16 20.97 -22.49
N VAL A 147 -9.24 20.30 -22.15
CA VAL A 147 -9.61 18.99 -22.72
C VAL A 147 -11.01 19.06 -23.30
N ARG A 148 -11.13 18.71 -24.58
CA ARG A 148 -12.40 18.59 -25.30
C ARG A 148 -12.64 17.14 -25.65
N ILE A 149 -13.83 16.65 -25.39
CA ILE A 149 -14.18 15.25 -25.60
C ILE A 149 -15.45 15.18 -26.43
N HIS A 150 -15.37 14.54 -27.58
CA HIS A 150 -16.49 14.24 -28.47
C HIS A 150 -16.82 12.75 -28.37
N GLY A 151 -18.11 12.43 -28.17
CA GLY A 151 -18.61 11.07 -28.06
C GLY A 151 -20.08 11.04 -27.69
N SER A 152 -20.70 9.88 -27.74
CA SER A 152 -22.13 9.70 -27.39
C SER A 152 -22.23 8.87 -26.10
N TYR A 153 -21.68 9.43 -25.00
CA TYR A 153 -21.65 8.83 -23.68
C TYR A 153 -22.37 9.72 -22.67
N ALA A 154 -23.04 9.13 -21.69
CA ALA A 154 -23.78 9.87 -20.66
C ALA A 154 -22.87 10.87 -19.90
N HIS A 155 -21.64 10.48 -19.63
CA HIS A 155 -20.65 11.35 -19.00
C HIS A 155 -19.30 11.25 -19.70
N MET A 156 -18.69 12.42 -19.93
CA MET A 156 -17.36 12.60 -20.50
C MET A 156 -16.60 13.56 -19.60
N LEU A 157 -15.69 13.04 -18.79
CA LEU A 157 -15.05 13.73 -17.67
C LEU A 157 -13.54 13.92 -17.93
N SER A 158 -12.98 15.02 -17.43
CA SER A 158 -11.53 15.24 -17.38
C SER A 158 -11.15 16.10 -16.17
N ASN A 159 -9.85 16.44 -16.08
CA ASN A 159 -9.28 17.27 -15.01
C ASN A 159 -9.85 18.69 -14.99
N GLY A 160 -9.92 19.27 -13.79
CA GLY A 160 -10.26 20.68 -13.59
C GLY A 160 -11.76 20.93 -13.49
N ASN A 161 -12.17 22.15 -13.82
CA ASN A 161 -13.58 22.58 -13.79
C ASN A 161 -14.24 22.38 -15.16
N PRO A 162 -15.54 22.02 -15.21
CA PRO A 162 -16.27 21.95 -16.47
C PRO A 162 -16.53 23.35 -17.04
N ILE A 163 -16.28 23.52 -18.33
CA ILE A 163 -16.59 24.75 -19.07
C ILE A 163 -17.91 24.58 -19.84
N THR A 164 -18.06 23.46 -20.55
CA THR A 164 -19.24 23.12 -21.31
C THR A 164 -19.52 21.63 -21.18
N ILE A 165 -20.76 21.28 -20.90
CA ILE A 165 -21.23 19.90 -20.90
C ILE A 165 -22.50 19.81 -21.74
N SER A 166 -22.50 18.90 -22.72
CA SER A 166 -23.66 18.59 -23.58
C SER A 166 -23.69 17.09 -23.91
N ASN A 167 -24.71 16.60 -24.60
CA ASN A 167 -24.88 15.18 -24.87
C ASN A 167 -23.74 14.52 -25.67
N ASN A 168 -23.10 15.29 -26.57
CA ASN A 168 -22.06 14.72 -27.44
C ASN A 168 -20.71 15.45 -27.32
N TYR A 169 -20.60 16.36 -26.35
CA TYR A 169 -19.40 17.18 -26.17
C TYR A 169 -19.23 17.62 -24.72
N SER A 170 -17.99 17.56 -24.26
CA SER A 170 -17.61 18.21 -23.01
C SER A 170 -16.30 18.96 -23.15
N GLU A 171 -16.16 20.08 -22.43
CA GLU A 171 -14.92 20.85 -22.32
C GLU A 171 -14.58 21.08 -20.85
N TRP A 172 -13.36 20.76 -20.51
CA TRP A 172 -12.81 20.84 -19.18
C TRP A 172 -11.55 21.71 -19.17
N ARG A 173 -11.33 22.45 -18.10
CA ARG A 173 -10.14 23.28 -17.94
C ARG A 173 -9.58 23.15 -16.53
N ASP A 174 -8.31 22.75 -16.46
CA ASP A 174 -7.54 22.81 -15.21
C ASP A 174 -6.64 24.06 -15.25
N PRO A 175 -6.91 25.06 -14.38
CA PRO A 175 -6.14 26.30 -14.36
C PRO A 175 -4.78 26.13 -13.65
N PHE A 176 -4.62 25.06 -12.87
CA PHE A 176 -3.39 24.81 -12.14
C PHE A 176 -2.41 24.01 -12.98
N PRO A 177 -1.15 24.49 -13.14
CA PRO A 177 -0.13 23.74 -13.87
C PRO A 177 0.13 22.38 -13.17
N LYS A 178 0.08 21.30 -13.92
CA LYS A 178 0.34 19.95 -13.44
C LYS A 178 1.18 19.14 -14.43
N PRO A 179 1.91 18.12 -13.97
CA PRO A 179 2.60 17.19 -14.85
C PRO A 179 1.60 16.26 -15.58
N SER A 180 2.07 15.65 -16.65
CA SER A 180 1.29 14.75 -17.51
C SER A 180 0.77 13.50 -16.80
N TYR A 181 1.45 13.02 -15.77
CA TYR A 181 1.01 11.83 -15.03
C TYR A 181 -0.31 12.02 -14.26
N LEU A 182 -0.70 13.27 -13.99
CA LEU A 182 -1.98 13.61 -13.35
C LEU A 182 -3.12 13.83 -14.35
N PHE A 183 -2.88 13.65 -15.64
CA PHE A 183 -3.92 13.71 -16.66
C PHE A 183 -4.90 12.57 -16.50
N ALA A 184 -6.19 12.88 -16.58
CA ALA A 184 -7.26 11.90 -16.59
C ALA A 184 -8.36 12.25 -17.60
N LEU A 185 -8.92 11.20 -18.20
CA LEU A 185 -10.14 11.18 -18.99
C LEU A 185 -10.93 9.93 -18.65
N VAL A 186 -12.22 10.11 -18.40
CA VAL A 186 -13.18 9.00 -18.27
C VAL A 186 -14.43 9.32 -19.09
N ALA A 187 -14.89 8.36 -19.88
CA ALA A 187 -16.15 8.51 -20.61
C ALA A 187 -16.93 7.20 -20.65
N GLY A 188 -18.22 7.26 -20.37
CA GLY A 188 -19.08 6.07 -20.35
C GLY A 188 -20.50 6.37 -19.91
N ASP A 189 -21.34 5.32 -19.93
CA ASP A 189 -22.72 5.36 -19.47
C ASP A 189 -22.78 5.14 -17.96
N LEU A 190 -22.30 6.15 -17.24
CA LEU A 190 -22.21 6.18 -15.80
C LEU A 190 -23.42 6.89 -15.18
N ILE A 191 -23.69 6.59 -13.92
CA ILE A 191 -24.56 7.39 -13.03
C ILE A 191 -23.70 7.93 -11.90
N PHE A 192 -24.21 8.86 -11.10
CA PHE A 192 -23.47 9.44 -9.99
C PHE A 192 -24.35 9.77 -8.80
N ASP A 193 -23.76 9.76 -7.62
CA ASP A 193 -24.27 10.42 -6.43
C ASP A 193 -23.50 11.72 -6.20
N GLU A 194 -24.18 12.77 -5.71
CA GLU A 194 -23.63 14.11 -5.52
C GLU A 194 -23.86 14.61 -4.10
N GLU A 195 -22.86 15.25 -3.54
CA GLU A 195 -22.90 16.03 -2.30
C GLU A 195 -22.16 17.35 -2.47
N THR A 196 -22.27 18.23 -1.50
CA THR A 196 -21.53 19.49 -1.46
C THR A 196 -20.71 19.61 -0.19
N PHE A 197 -19.58 20.31 -0.31
CA PHE A 197 -18.74 20.72 0.81
C PHE A 197 -18.47 22.21 0.73
N THR A 198 -18.61 22.90 1.86
CA THR A 198 -18.25 24.32 1.96
C THR A 198 -16.91 24.45 2.69
N THR A 199 -15.90 25.00 2.03
CA THR A 199 -14.56 25.21 2.61
C THR A 199 -14.60 26.28 3.71
N LEU A 200 -13.54 26.38 4.51
CA LEU A 200 -13.42 27.41 5.55
C LEU A 200 -13.48 28.83 4.98
N SER A 201 -12.99 29.06 3.77
CA SER A 201 -13.13 30.36 3.07
C SER A 201 -14.53 30.63 2.51
N GLY A 202 -15.45 29.68 2.60
CA GLY A 202 -16.83 29.80 2.11
C GLY A 202 -17.04 29.36 0.66
N LYS A 203 -16.02 28.78 0.00
CA LYS A 203 -16.17 28.23 -1.35
C LYS A 203 -16.99 26.95 -1.35
N LEU A 204 -17.98 26.85 -2.24
CA LEU A 204 -18.78 25.64 -2.42
C LEU A 204 -18.09 24.70 -3.42
N VAL A 205 -17.81 23.46 -2.99
CA VAL A 205 -17.26 22.40 -3.82
C VAL A 205 -18.33 21.33 -4.05
N LYS A 206 -18.56 20.96 -5.31
CA LYS A 206 -19.44 19.85 -5.67
C LYS A 206 -18.62 18.56 -5.70
N ILE A 207 -19.09 17.55 -4.99
CA ILE A 207 -18.45 16.24 -4.91
C ILE A 207 -19.33 15.25 -5.65
N LYS A 208 -18.78 14.54 -6.63
CA LYS A 208 -19.51 13.54 -7.41
C LYS A 208 -18.75 12.23 -7.45
N ILE A 209 -19.45 11.12 -7.21
CA ILE A 209 -18.91 9.79 -7.36
C ILE A 209 -19.66 9.09 -8.49
N PHE A 210 -18.95 8.81 -9.58
CA PHE A 210 -19.48 8.17 -10.79
C PHE A 210 -19.23 6.67 -10.75
N TYR A 211 -20.21 5.89 -11.18
CA TYR A 211 -20.14 4.43 -11.20
C TYR A 211 -21.15 3.85 -12.18
N GLN A 212 -21.02 2.56 -12.49
CA GLN A 212 -21.98 1.83 -13.35
C GLN A 212 -23.29 1.55 -12.61
N LYS A 213 -24.38 1.48 -13.33
CA LYS A 213 -25.77 1.42 -12.79
C LYS A 213 -26.01 0.28 -11.80
N GLU A 214 -25.31 -0.84 -11.93
CA GLU A 214 -25.39 -1.99 -11.01
C GLU A 214 -24.90 -1.69 -9.58
N HIS A 215 -24.24 -0.57 -9.38
CA HIS A 215 -23.70 -0.13 -8.09
C HIS A 215 -24.51 0.98 -7.41
N ILE A 216 -25.74 1.20 -7.85
CA ILE A 216 -26.62 2.23 -7.27
C ILE A 216 -26.74 2.10 -5.75
N GLY A 217 -26.61 3.24 -5.05
CA GLY A 217 -26.71 3.32 -3.59
C GLY A 217 -25.44 2.94 -2.80
N LYS A 218 -24.31 2.63 -3.49
CA LYS A 218 -23.08 2.20 -2.83
C LYS A 218 -22.04 3.31 -2.62
N ALA A 219 -22.29 4.53 -3.07
CA ALA A 219 -21.35 5.64 -2.94
C ALA A 219 -21.52 6.49 -1.66
N ASN A 220 -22.61 6.30 -0.89
CA ASN A 220 -22.93 7.13 0.29
C ASN A 220 -21.81 7.18 1.33
N HIS A 221 -21.20 6.03 1.65
CA HIS A 221 -20.10 5.99 2.60
C HIS A 221 -18.90 6.80 2.10
N ALA A 222 -18.57 6.67 0.83
CA ALA A 222 -17.48 7.39 0.20
C ALA A 222 -17.70 8.92 0.19
N LEU A 223 -18.92 9.39 -0.08
CA LEU A 223 -19.30 10.81 0.03
C LEU A 223 -19.10 11.37 1.45
N ILE A 224 -19.41 10.57 2.47
CA ILE A 224 -19.17 10.95 3.87
C ILE A 224 -17.67 11.03 4.15
N CYS A 225 -16.89 10.04 3.70
CA CYS A 225 -15.45 9.98 3.92
C CYS A 225 -14.71 11.16 3.28
N ILE A 226 -15.05 11.53 2.03
CA ILE A 226 -14.38 12.64 1.36
C ILE A 226 -14.67 13.98 2.05
N LYS A 227 -15.90 14.22 2.51
CA LYS A 227 -16.24 15.43 3.29
C LYS A 227 -15.48 15.51 4.60
N LYS A 228 -15.30 14.39 5.30
CA LYS A 228 -14.48 14.31 6.51
C LYS A 228 -13.01 14.58 6.22
N ALA A 229 -12.46 14.00 5.14
CA ALA A 229 -11.07 14.22 4.75
C ALA A 229 -10.81 15.69 4.38
N MET A 230 -11.71 16.33 3.63
CA MET A 230 -11.65 17.75 3.32
C MET A 230 -11.62 18.60 4.59
N ALA A 231 -12.57 18.40 5.50
CA ALA A 231 -12.66 19.14 6.75
C ALA A 231 -11.42 18.92 7.64
N TRP A 232 -10.93 17.69 7.71
CA TRP A 232 -9.74 17.35 8.50
C TRP A 232 -8.48 18.05 7.97
N ASP A 233 -8.29 18.12 6.66
CA ASP A 233 -7.14 18.77 6.04
C ASP A 233 -7.14 20.28 6.28
N GLU A 234 -8.30 20.91 6.16
CA GLU A 234 -8.48 22.32 6.48
C GLU A 234 -8.15 22.63 7.93
N ILE A 235 -8.60 21.80 8.88
CA ILE A 235 -8.39 22.01 10.33
C ILE A 235 -6.95 21.73 10.75
N ASN A 236 -6.34 20.65 10.25
CA ASN A 236 -5.05 20.16 10.72
C ASN A 236 -3.86 20.76 9.97
N TYR A 237 -4.04 21.05 8.66
CA TYR A 237 -2.97 21.54 7.80
C TYR A 237 -3.29 22.88 7.13
N GLY A 238 -4.48 23.47 7.34
CA GLY A 238 -4.90 24.73 6.74
C GLY A 238 -4.97 24.67 5.21
N ARG A 239 -5.32 23.52 4.63
CA ARG A 239 -5.29 23.29 3.18
C ARG A 239 -6.69 23.05 2.64
N GLU A 240 -7.23 24.05 1.93
CA GLU A 240 -8.52 23.95 1.27
C GLU A 240 -8.37 23.32 -0.13
N TYR A 241 -9.47 22.73 -0.60
CA TYR A 241 -9.57 22.25 -1.96
C TYR A 241 -9.68 23.41 -2.95
N ASP A 242 -8.97 23.34 -4.07
CA ASP A 242 -8.72 24.48 -4.96
C ASP A 242 -9.59 24.56 -6.22
N LEU A 243 -10.32 23.48 -6.61
CA LEU A 243 -11.27 23.45 -7.72
C LEU A 243 -12.73 23.55 -7.24
N ASP A 244 -13.68 23.77 -8.16
CA ASP A 244 -15.11 23.89 -7.84
C ASP A 244 -15.82 22.53 -7.81
N VAL A 245 -15.20 21.52 -8.42
CA VAL A 245 -15.69 20.15 -8.46
C VAL A 245 -14.62 19.15 -8.01
N PHE A 246 -15.02 18.12 -7.29
CA PHE A 246 -14.20 16.97 -6.96
C PHE A 246 -14.93 15.72 -7.46
N ASN A 247 -14.45 15.16 -8.56
CA ASN A 247 -15.03 14.00 -9.19
C ASN A 247 -14.22 12.75 -8.83
N ILE A 248 -14.91 11.65 -8.55
CA ILE A 248 -14.36 10.31 -8.37
C ILE A 248 -15.07 9.39 -9.36
N VAL A 249 -14.34 8.49 -10.00
CA VAL A 249 -14.91 7.44 -10.84
C VAL A 249 -14.47 6.07 -10.32
N ALA A 250 -15.44 5.20 -10.09
CA ALA A 250 -15.22 3.79 -9.75
C ALA A 250 -15.09 2.94 -11.03
N VAL A 251 -14.00 2.18 -11.15
CA VAL A 251 -13.74 1.29 -12.28
C VAL A 251 -13.30 -0.10 -11.80
N ASP A 252 -13.62 -1.13 -12.56
CA ASP A 252 -13.35 -2.52 -12.14
C ASP A 252 -11.98 -3.04 -12.59
N ASP A 253 -11.47 -2.56 -13.72
CA ASP A 253 -10.17 -2.92 -14.24
C ASP A 253 -9.16 -1.81 -13.95
N PHE A 254 -8.42 -1.96 -12.86
CA PHE A 254 -7.43 -0.98 -12.42
C PHE A 254 -6.26 -1.69 -11.73
N ASN A 255 -5.02 -1.37 -12.12
CA ASN A 255 -3.83 -2.03 -11.58
C ASN A 255 -3.51 -1.61 -10.14
N ALA A 256 -3.92 -0.41 -9.75
CA ALA A 256 -3.69 0.17 -8.42
C ALA A 256 -4.96 0.17 -7.55
N GLY A 257 -4.88 0.74 -6.36
CA GLY A 257 -6.02 1.00 -5.48
C GLY A 257 -6.85 2.17 -5.97
N ALA A 258 -6.19 3.29 -6.17
CA ALA A 258 -6.75 4.53 -6.71
C ALA A 258 -5.66 5.37 -7.36
N MET A 259 -6.03 6.56 -7.86
CA MET A 259 -5.13 7.53 -8.47
C MET A 259 -5.66 8.95 -8.23
N GLU A 260 -4.80 9.81 -7.76
CA GLU A 260 -5.05 11.19 -7.34
C GLU A 260 -5.22 12.20 -8.48
N ASN A 261 -5.53 11.80 -9.70
CA ASN A 261 -5.66 12.73 -10.85
C ASN A 261 -6.45 13.98 -10.48
N LYS A 262 -5.84 15.16 -10.66
CA LYS A 262 -6.39 16.41 -10.13
C LYS A 262 -7.81 16.70 -10.63
N GLY A 263 -8.76 16.78 -9.69
CA GLY A 263 -10.17 17.02 -9.94
C GLY A 263 -10.97 15.84 -10.49
N LEU A 264 -10.30 14.73 -10.84
CA LEU A 264 -10.93 13.51 -11.35
C LEU A 264 -10.15 12.27 -10.85
N ASN A 265 -10.35 11.91 -9.59
CA ASN A 265 -9.73 10.71 -9.04
C ASN A 265 -10.34 9.45 -9.64
N ILE A 266 -9.53 8.43 -9.89
CA ILE A 266 -9.98 7.14 -10.40
C ILE A 266 -9.71 6.07 -9.35
N PHE A 267 -10.74 5.33 -8.98
CA PHE A 267 -10.70 4.30 -7.93
C PHE A 267 -11.04 2.94 -8.49
N ASN A 268 -10.29 1.93 -8.09
CA ASN A 268 -10.75 0.57 -8.21
C ASN A 268 -12.05 0.43 -7.39
N SER A 269 -13.13 -0.08 -8.03
CA SER A 269 -14.48 -0.12 -7.47
C SER A 269 -14.56 -0.77 -6.09
N LYS A 270 -13.73 -1.76 -5.80
CA LYS A 270 -13.67 -2.45 -4.50
C LYS A 270 -13.25 -1.57 -3.32
N TYR A 271 -12.67 -0.38 -3.59
CA TYR A 271 -12.18 0.53 -2.57
C TYR A 271 -13.00 1.81 -2.40
N ILE A 272 -14.09 1.95 -3.17
CA ILE A 272 -14.93 3.14 -3.13
C ILE A 272 -16.41 2.82 -3.00
N LEU A 273 -16.85 1.67 -3.47
CA LEU A 273 -18.26 1.26 -3.46
C LEU A 273 -18.52 0.38 -2.23
N TYR A 274 -19.15 0.99 -1.23
CA TYR A 274 -19.48 0.36 0.04
C TYR A 274 -20.97 0.05 0.16
N ASP A 275 -21.28 -1.09 0.77
CA ASP A 275 -22.63 -1.58 1.00
C ASP A 275 -22.63 -2.38 2.31
N ASP A 276 -23.52 -2.02 3.24
CA ASP A 276 -23.59 -2.62 4.59
C ASP A 276 -23.79 -4.15 4.59
N GLU A 277 -24.42 -4.69 3.55
CA GLU A 277 -24.72 -6.12 3.46
C GLU A 277 -23.58 -6.93 2.84
N THR A 278 -22.76 -6.29 1.99
CA THR A 278 -21.74 -6.97 1.19
C THR A 278 -20.30 -6.56 1.51
N SER A 279 -20.10 -5.49 2.28
CA SER A 279 -18.77 -5.03 2.68
C SER A 279 -18.41 -5.48 4.09
N THR A 280 -17.14 -5.81 4.30
CA THR A 280 -16.62 -6.14 5.63
C THR A 280 -16.20 -4.87 6.37
N ASP A 281 -16.06 -4.96 7.71
CA ASP A 281 -15.54 -3.85 8.52
C ASP A 281 -14.14 -3.39 8.07
N SER A 282 -13.33 -4.30 7.54
CA SER A 282 -12.03 -3.95 6.96
C SER A 282 -12.14 -3.24 5.62
N ASP A 283 -13.14 -3.56 4.78
CA ASP A 283 -13.41 -2.82 3.54
C ASP A 283 -13.85 -1.39 3.86
N PHE A 284 -14.67 -1.21 4.90
CA PHE A 284 -15.12 0.09 5.39
C PHE A 284 -13.93 0.98 5.78
N ALA A 285 -13.07 0.50 6.66
CA ALA A 285 -11.89 1.25 7.10
C ALA A 285 -10.90 1.53 5.95
N LEU A 286 -10.73 0.57 5.02
CA LEU A 286 -9.83 0.72 3.88
C LEU A 286 -10.36 1.73 2.86
N THR A 287 -11.68 1.77 2.63
CA THR A 287 -12.31 2.81 1.79
C THR A 287 -12.03 4.20 2.34
N GLU A 288 -12.23 4.42 3.65
CA GLU A 288 -11.95 5.72 4.29
C GLU A 288 -10.48 6.11 4.19
N ALA A 289 -9.56 5.17 4.40
CA ALA A 289 -8.13 5.40 4.29
C ALA A 289 -7.70 5.82 2.87
N ILE A 290 -8.11 5.06 1.84
CA ILE A 290 -7.73 5.35 0.45
C ILE A 290 -8.36 6.66 -0.04
N ILE A 291 -9.61 6.96 0.32
CA ILE A 291 -10.24 8.25 -0.02
C ILE A 291 -9.45 9.42 0.59
N ALA A 292 -9.04 9.31 1.84
CA ALA A 292 -8.24 10.33 2.49
C ALA A 292 -6.86 10.46 1.82
N HIS A 293 -6.21 9.33 1.48
CA HIS A 293 -4.94 9.29 0.76
C HIS A 293 -5.02 10.08 -0.55
N GLU A 294 -5.97 9.73 -1.44
CA GLU A 294 -6.12 10.37 -2.75
C GLU A 294 -6.51 11.86 -2.64
N TYR A 295 -7.33 12.20 -1.65
CA TYR A 295 -7.66 13.59 -1.40
C TYR A 295 -6.44 14.41 -0.92
N PHE A 296 -5.64 13.86 0.01
CA PHE A 296 -4.48 14.56 0.54
C PHE A 296 -3.40 14.78 -0.50
N HIS A 297 -3.35 13.96 -1.53
CA HIS A 297 -2.51 14.21 -2.69
C HIS A 297 -2.81 15.53 -3.41
N ASN A 298 -3.98 16.14 -3.24
CA ASN A 298 -4.27 17.45 -3.85
C ASN A 298 -3.19 18.49 -3.52
N TRP A 299 -2.63 18.44 -2.31
CA TRP A 299 -1.50 19.28 -1.89
C TRP A 299 -0.16 18.55 -1.97
N THR A 300 -0.04 17.35 -1.42
CA THR A 300 1.20 16.56 -1.43
C THR A 300 1.25 15.59 -2.61
N GLY A 301 1.44 16.12 -3.81
CA GLY A 301 1.50 15.38 -5.07
C GLY A 301 1.06 16.24 -6.26
N ASN A 302 -0.08 16.95 -6.13
CA ASN A 302 -0.65 17.72 -7.22
C ASN A 302 -0.19 19.18 -7.23
N ARG A 303 -0.44 19.94 -6.16
CA ARG A 303 0.02 21.31 -6.01
C ARG A 303 1.54 21.39 -5.80
N VAL A 304 2.08 20.49 -4.98
CA VAL A 304 3.51 20.30 -4.78
C VAL A 304 3.84 18.91 -5.33
N THR A 305 4.50 18.86 -6.48
CA THR A 305 4.78 17.60 -7.18
C THR A 305 6.27 17.20 -7.11
N CYS A 306 6.62 16.04 -7.68
CA CYS A 306 7.97 15.52 -7.70
C CYS A 306 8.76 16.05 -8.89
N ARG A 307 10.03 16.45 -8.70
CA ARG A 307 10.93 16.84 -9.81
C ARG A 307 11.22 15.66 -10.75
N ASP A 308 11.39 14.49 -10.18
CA ASP A 308 11.69 13.24 -10.89
C ASP A 308 11.19 12.05 -10.06
N TRP A 309 11.11 10.89 -10.66
CA TRP A 309 10.57 9.69 -10.01
C TRP A 309 11.43 9.17 -8.84
N PHE A 310 12.66 9.64 -8.66
CA PHE A 310 13.44 9.35 -7.47
C PHE A 310 12.87 10.03 -6.22
N GLN A 311 12.09 11.10 -6.39
CA GLN A 311 11.43 11.85 -5.31
C GLN A 311 10.06 11.29 -4.91
N LEU A 312 9.65 10.15 -5.48
CA LEU A 312 8.35 9.53 -5.22
C LEU A 312 8.04 9.38 -3.71
N CYS A 313 9.06 9.07 -2.91
CA CYS A 313 8.96 8.98 -1.45
C CYS A 313 8.48 10.28 -0.77
N LEU A 314 8.64 11.43 -1.40
CA LEU A 314 8.21 12.70 -0.86
C LEU A 314 6.68 12.83 -0.94
N LYS A 315 6.09 12.64 -2.14
CA LYS A 315 4.63 12.73 -2.27
C LYS A 315 3.94 11.57 -1.53
N GLU A 316 4.39 10.34 -1.73
CA GLU A 316 3.75 9.17 -1.13
C GLU A 316 3.96 9.11 0.38
N GLY A 317 5.18 9.34 0.85
CA GLY A 317 5.47 9.31 2.28
C GLY A 317 4.72 10.38 3.07
N LEU A 318 4.60 11.61 2.54
CA LEU A 318 3.82 12.67 3.16
C LEU A 318 2.32 12.35 3.18
N THR A 319 1.81 11.79 2.09
CA THR A 319 0.40 11.47 1.95
C THR A 319 0.00 10.28 2.82
N VAL A 320 0.78 9.20 2.85
CA VAL A 320 0.56 8.07 3.78
C VAL A 320 0.65 8.53 5.24
N PHE A 321 1.60 9.39 5.58
CA PHE A 321 1.71 9.93 6.95
C PHE A 321 0.45 10.71 7.34
N ARG A 322 -0.08 11.56 6.46
CA ARG A 322 -1.30 12.34 6.70
C ARG A 322 -2.55 11.45 6.75
N GLU A 323 -2.67 10.48 5.86
CA GLU A 323 -3.69 9.44 5.89
C GLU A 323 -3.69 8.69 7.23
N GLN A 324 -2.52 8.25 7.69
CA GLN A 324 -2.40 7.53 8.96
C GLN A 324 -2.81 8.39 10.16
N GLU A 325 -2.44 9.68 10.20
CA GLU A 325 -2.89 10.61 11.24
C GLU A 325 -4.42 10.83 11.18
N TYR A 326 -4.97 10.97 9.98
CA TYR A 326 -6.42 11.07 9.78
C TYR A 326 -7.13 9.82 10.31
N MET A 327 -6.65 8.63 9.97
CA MET A 327 -7.26 7.37 10.43
C MET A 327 -7.13 7.17 11.94
N GLU A 328 -6.07 7.68 12.57
CA GLU A 328 -5.94 7.71 14.03
C GLU A 328 -6.99 8.62 14.68
N ASP A 329 -7.39 9.71 14.01
CA ASP A 329 -8.41 10.64 14.50
C ASP A 329 -9.85 10.17 14.22
N GLN A 330 -10.08 9.39 13.14
CA GLN A 330 -11.43 8.91 12.77
C GLN A 330 -11.81 7.59 13.44
N LEU A 331 -10.84 6.73 13.73
CA LEU A 331 -11.05 5.42 14.34
C LEU A 331 -10.44 5.35 15.74
N GLU A 332 -10.36 4.14 16.29
CA GLU A 332 -9.63 3.93 17.55
C GLU A 332 -8.13 4.11 17.28
N LYS A 333 -7.58 5.23 17.75
CA LYS A 333 -6.19 5.65 17.52
C LYS A 333 -5.18 4.52 17.77
N GLU A 334 -5.31 3.86 18.93
CA GLU A 334 -4.38 2.82 19.34
C GLU A 334 -4.46 1.59 18.44
N ILE A 335 -5.66 1.24 17.98
CA ILE A 335 -5.87 0.11 17.08
C ILE A 335 -5.38 0.45 15.67
N SER A 336 -5.63 1.68 15.21
CA SER A 336 -5.09 2.19 13.95
C SER A 336 -3.56 2.12 13.95
N ARG A 337 -2.91 2.54 15.03
CA ARG A 337 -1.44 2.47 15.16
C ARG A 337 -0.91 1.04 15.18
N ILE A 338 -1.60 0.10 15.83
CA ILE A 338 -1.24 -1.34 15.77
C ILE A 338 -1.33 -1.84 14.32
N ASN A 339 -2.40 -1.52 13.59
CA ASN A 339 -2.57 -1.96 12.19
C ASN A 339 -1.46 -1.42 11.28
N GLN A 340 -1.12 -0.14 11.39
CA GLN A 340 -0.02 0.50 10.66
C GLN A 340 1.32 -0.17 10.97
N THR A 341 1.60 -0.40 12.25
CA THR A 341 2.83 -1.06 12.71
C THR A 341 2.92 -2.51 12.21
N ASP A 342 1.82 -3.25 12.28
CA ASP A 342 1.75 -4.63 11.80
C ASP A 342 1.98 -4.72 10.30
N PHE A 343 1.37 -3.80 9.53
CA PHE A 343 1.58 -3.71 8.09
C PHE A 343 3.05 -3.40 7.74
N LEU A 344 3.66 -2.44 8.44
CA LEU A 344 5.06 -2.07 8.25
C LEU A 344 6.00 -3.28 8.51
N ILE A 345 5.81 -3.98 9.62
CA ILE A 345 6.65 -5.13 9.99
C ILE A 345 6.46 -6.28 8.99
N LYS A 346 5.24 -6.59 8.61
CA LYS A 346 4.92 -7.71 7.71
C LYS A 346 5.36 -7.48 6.26
N ASN A 347 5.38 -6.23 5.79
CA ASN A 347 5.67 -5.90 4.39
C ASN A 347 7.01 -5.18 4.22
N GLN A 348 7.21 -4.06 4.90
CA GLN A 348 8.37 -3.20 4.67
C GLN A 348 9.66 -3.78 5.28
N PHE A 349 9.63 -4.31 6.51
CA PHE A 349 10.81 -4.95 7.09
C PHE A 349 11.25 -6.19 6.30
N LYS A 350 10.27 -6.92 5.78
CA LYS A 350 10.50 -8.05 4.88
C LYS A 350 11.18 -7.61 3.58
N GLU A 351 10.72 -6.52 2.96
CA GLU A 351 11.28 -5.94 1.76
C GLU A 351 12.72 -5.47 2.02
N ASP A 352 12.97 -4.76 3.12
CA ASP A 352 14.29 -4.30 3.52
C ASP A 352 15.30 -5.44 3.80
N ALA A 353 14.84 -6.59 4.26
CA ALA A 353 15.68 -7.77 4.47
C ALA A 353 15.92 -8.57 3.17
N GLY A 354 15.10 -8.37 2.15
CA GLY A 354 15.04 -9.14 0.91
C GLY A 354 16.07 -8.72 -0.16
N PRO A 355 16.08 -9.41 -1.32
CA PRO A 355 16.93 -9.07 -2.47
C PRO A 355 16.44 -7.80 -3.20
N LEU A 356 15.21 -7.39 -2.95
CA LEU A 356 14.60 -6.19 -3.52
C LEU A 356 14.82 -4.95 -2.65
N SER A 357 15.58 -5.06 -1.55
CA SER A 357 15.87 -3.96 -0.63
C SER A 357 16.45 -2.74 -1.36
N HIS A 358 15.91 -1.57 -1.07
CA HIS A 358 16.36 -0.29 -1.61
C HIS A 358 16.12 0.83 -0.59
N SER A 359 16.75 1.98 -0.79
CA SER A 359 16.48 3.18 0.03
C SER A 359 15.09 3.75 -0.27
N ALA A 360 14.49 4.46 0.69
CA ALA A 360 13.22 5.17 0.49
C ALA A 360 13.30 6.13 -0.71
N ARG A 361 14.43 6.84 -0.87
CA ARG A 361 14.79 7.54 -2.10
C ARG A 361 15.85 6.75 -2.86
N PRO A 362 15.49 5.96 -3.88
CA PRO A 362 16.44 5.22 -4.68
C PRO A 362 17.33 6.17 -5.49
N THR A 363 18.51 5.71 -5.90
CA THR A 363 19.44 6.48 -6.74
C THR A 363 19.52 5.95 -8.16
N ARG A 364 18.86 4.82 -8.43
CA ARG A 364 18.80 4.17 -9.75
C ARG A 364 17.57 3.29 -9.86
N TYR A 365 16.99 3.21 -11.06
CA TYR A 365 15.97 2.23 -11.41
C TYR A 365 16.07 1.84 -12.89
N LEU A 366 15.50 0.70 -13.23
CA LEU A 366 15.31 0.25 -14.60
C LEU A 366 13.88 0.55 -15.08
N GLU A 367 12.92 0.12 -14.26
CA GLU A 367 11.50 0.34 -14.49
C GLU A 367 10.86 0.96 -13.23
N ILE A 368 10.23 2.14 -13.42
CA ILE A 368 9.72 2.91 -12.28
C ILE A 368 8.51 2.25 -11.61
N ASN A 369 7.67 1.52 -12.36
CA ASN A 369 6.54 0.77 -11.82
C ASN A 369 6.93 -0.17 -10.66
N ASN A 370 8.17 -0.65 -10.65
CA ASN A 370 8.68 -1.53 -9.60
C ASN A 370 8.99 -0.82 -8.27
N PHE A 371 8.96 0.52 -8.22
CA PHE A 371 9.28 1.33 -7.02
C PHE A 371 8.07 1.81 -6.23
N TYR A 372 6.87 1.43 -6.59
CA TYR A 372 5.67 1.58 -5.76
C TYR A 372 5.69 0.48 -4.69
N THR A 373 6.46 0.71 -3.63
CA THR A 373 6.87 -0.30 -2.65
C THR A 373 6.56 0.17 -1.22
N ALA A 374 6.44 -0.77 -0.27
CA ALA A 374 6.26 -0.43 1.13
C ALA A 374 7.42 0.44 1.69
N THR A 375 8.62 0.35 1.11
CA THR A 375 9.75 1.20 1.48
C THR A 375 9.54 2.65 1.04
N VAL A 376 8.99 2.89 -0.15
CA VAL A 376 8.70 4.24 -0.63
C VAL A 376 7.53 4.87 0.12
N TYR A 377 6.48 4.12 0.40
CA TYR A 377 5.24 4.55 1.05
C TYR A 377 5.36 4.57 2.57
N GLU A 378 5.39 3.39 3.18
CA GLU A 378 5.24 3.21 4.62
C GLU A 378 6.50 3.63 5.41
N LYS A 379 7.69 3.24 4.94
CA LYS A 379 8.93 3.65 5.63
C LYS A 379 9.13 5.16 5.55
N SER A 380 8.77 5.79 4.44
CA SER A 380 8.84 7.25 4.31
C SER A 380 7.87 7.94 5.26
N ALA A 381 6.65 7.42 5.41
CA ALA A 381 5.68 7.92 6.39
C ALA A 381 6.21 7.78 7.82
N GLU A 382 6.83 6.66 8.18
CA GLU A 382 7.45 6.48 9.49
C GLU A 382 8.63 7.42 9.74
N ILE A 383 9.43 7.73 8.72
CA ILE A 383 10.50 8.73 8.83
C ILE A 383 9.91 10.10 9.13
N ILE A 384 8.84 10.50 8.46
CA ILE A 384 8.13 11.76 8.71
C ILE A 384 7.52 11.78 10.11
N ARG A 385 6.91 10.67 10.56
CA ARG A 385 6.38 10.49 11.91
C ARG A 385 7.49 10.66 12.98
N MET A 386 8.67 10.08 12.76
CA MET A 386 9.83 10.29 13.63
C MET A 386 10.26 11.76 13.68
N LEU A 387 10.29 12.46 12.55
CA LEU A 387 10.61 13.88 12.50
C LEU A 387 9.64 14.66 13.38
N LYS A 388 8.34 14.47 13.20
CA LYS A 388 7.29 15.10 14.03
C LYS A 388 7.46 14.79 15.52
N LYS A 389 7.79 13.54 15.88
CA LYS A 389 8.03 13.13 17.28
C LYS A 389 9.25 13.82 17.89
N ILE A 390 10.30 14.04 17.11
CA ILE A 390 11.55 14.69 17.57
C ILE A 390 11.38 16.18 17.76
N ILE A 391 10.71 16.87 16.82
CA ILE A 391 10.63 18.35 16.82
C ILE A 391 9.35 18.88 17.47
N GLY A 392 8.36 18.01 17.70
CA GLY A 392 7.05 18.39 18.23
C GLY A 392 6.06 18.84 17.15
N ARG A 393 4.75 18.75 17.46
CA ARG A 393 3.65 19.02 16.52
C ARG A 393 3.69 20.46 16.00
N GLU A 394 3.90 21.44 16.86
CA GLU A 394 3.89 22.85 16.50
C GLU A 394 4.96 23.16 15.43
N LYS A 395 6.22 22.80 15.70
CA LYS A 395 7.34 23.00 14.78
C LYS A 395 7.19 22.16 13.49
N PHE A 396 6.55 21.01 13.57
CA PHE A 396 6.26 20.22 12.39
C PHE A 396 5.26 20.93 11.46
N LEU A 397 4.17 21.50 12.02
CA LEU A 397 3.18 22.25 11.23
C LEU A 397 3.77 23.53 10.63
N GLU A 398 4.59 24.27 11.40
CA GLU A 398 5.34 25.42 10.86
C GLU A 398 6.22 25.01 9.66
N GLY A 399 6.93 23.87 9.76
CA GLY A 399 7.75 23.31 8.68
C GLY A 399 6.91 22.94 7.45
N MET A 400 5.76 22.31 7.65
CA MET A 400 4.84 21.99 6.57
C MET A 400 4.28 23.23 5.89
N ASP A 401 3.90 24.27 6.65
CA ASP A 401 3.44 25.53 6.08
C ASP A 401 4.52 26.21 5.26
N GLN A 402 5.76 26.21 5.75
CA GLN A 402 6.90 26.76 5.02
C GLN A 402 7.13 26.01 3.71
N PHE A 403 7.06 24.68 3.75
CA PHE A 403 7.19 23.81 2.57
C PHE A 403 6.10 24.09 1.54
N PHE A 404 4.84 24.13 1.94
CA PHE A 404 3.74 24.45 1.02
C PHE A 404 3.88 25.86 0.44
N LYS A 405 4.27 26.84 1.25
CA LYS A 405 4.46 28.23 0.81
C LYS A 405 5.56 28.35 -0.24
N ASN A 406 6.65 27.63 -0.08
CA ASN A 406 7.80 27.74 -0.97
C ASN A 406 7.64 26.89 -2.23
N GLN A 407 6.93 25.77 -2.16
CA GLN A 407 6.89 24.76 -3.21
C GLN A 407 5.53 24.68 -3.95
N ASP A 408 4.56 25.53 -3.63
CA ASP A 408 3.27 25.56 -4.33
C ASP A 408 3.44 25.82 -5.83
N GLY A 409 2.88 24.97 -6.67
CA GLY A 409 3.02 24.99 -8.12
C GLY A 409 4.40 24.59 -8.64
N CYS A 410 5.24 23.96 -7.80
CA CYS A 410 6.60 23.53 -8.14
C CYS A 410 6.76 22.01 -8.16
N ALA A 411 7.74 21.56 -8.93
CA ALA A 411 8.27 20.21 -8.91
C ALA A 411 9.50 20.15 -8.00
N CYS A 412 9.37 19.59 -6.81
CA CYS A 412 10.36 19.68 -5.74
C CYS A 412 11.13 18.38 -5.48
N THR A 413 12.15 18.49 -4.66
CA THR A 413 13.03 17.40 -4.22
C THR A 413 12.91 17.17 -2.72
N LEU A 414 13.43 16.05 -2.26
CA LEU A 414 13.58 15.75 -0.83
C LEU A 414 14.50 16.78 -0.14
N GLU A 415 15.49 17.32 -0.86
CA GLU A 415 16.36 18.37 -0.38
C GLU A 415 15.65 19.70 -0.15
N ASP A 416 14.65 20.05 -0.99
CA ASP A 416 13.80 21.23 -0.79
C ASP A 416 12.97 21.08 0.49
N PHE A 417 12.36 19.91 0.70
CA PHE A 417 11.64 19.60 1.94
C PHE A 417 12.55 19.69 3.17
N GLN A 418 13.74 19.11 3.11
CA GLN A 418 14.74 19.20 4.19
C GLN A 418 15.07 20.66 4.50
N LYS A 419 15.38 21.46 3.48
CA LYS A 419 15.76 22.87 3.60
C LYS A 419 14.69 23.73 4.24
N ASP A 420 13.42 23.53 3.88
CA ASP A 420 12.30 24.27 4.45
C ASP A 420 12.13 23.98 5.94
N PHE A 421 12.31 22.70 6.37
CA PHE A 421 12.32 22.35 7.78
C PHE A 421 13.57 22.88 8.52
N GLU A 422 14.75 22.84 7.92
CA GLU A 422 15.97 23.42 8.49
C GLU A 422 15.84 24.93 8.72
N LEU A 423 15.16 25.64 7.81
CA LEU A 423 14.88 27.08 7.93
C LEU A 423 14.03 27.38 9.18
N VAL A 424 12.96 26.61 9.41
CA VAL A 424 12.06 26.79 10.58
C VAL A 424 12.75 26.39 11.89
N LEU A 425 13.59 25.37 11.85
CA LEU A 425 14.21 24.82 13.08
C LEU A 425 15.52 25.52 13.43
N GLY A 426 16.15 26.24 12.50
CA GLY A 426 17.50 26.78 12.68
C GLY A 426 18.56 25.68 12.93
N LYS A 427 18.33 24.46 12.46
CA LYS A 427 19.21 23.30 12.71
C LYS A 427 19.35 22.46 11.44
N ASN A 428 20.55 21.88 11.27
CA ASN A 428 20.83 20.94 10.19
C ASN A 428 20.17 19.58 10.45
N LEU A 429 19.48 19.04 9.44
CA LEU A 429 18.79 17.77 9.47
C LEU A 429 19.47 16.67 8.63
N GLU A 430 20.62 16.92 8.02
CA GLU A 430 21.32 15.97 7.14
C GLU A 430 21.49 14.58 7.77
N LYS A 431 21.84 14.53 9.07
CA LYS A 431 21.99 13.27 9.79
C LYS A 431 20.68 12.50 9.93
N PHE A 432 19.56 13.20 10.11
CA PHE A 432 18.24 12.60 10.15
C PHE A 432 17.81 12.10 8.76
N PHE A 433 18.03 12.88 7.70
CA PHE A 433 17.63 12.53 6.34
C PHE A 433 18.38 11.32 5.75
N LYS A 434 19.45 10.82 6.39
CA LYS A 434 20.06 9.52 6.06
C LYS A 434 19.07 8.35 6.09
N TRP A 435 17.95 8.47 6.78
CA TRP A 435 16.86 7.51 6.74
C TRP A 435 16.28 7.31 5.34
N PHE A 436 16.19 8.39 4.54
CA PHE A 436 15.71 8.32 3.16
C PHE A 436 16.77 7.75 2.19
N HIS A 437 18.04 7.91 2.50
CA HIS A 437 19.14 7.60 1.56
C HIS A 437 19.75 6.22 1.72
N GLU A 438 19.58 5.60 2.88
CA GLU A 438 20.20 4.32 3.19
C GLU A 438 19.14 3.22 3.33
N PRO A 439 19.33 2.06 2.63
CA PRO A 439 18.41 0.94 2.73
C PRO A 439 18.59 0.16 4.04
N GLY A 440 17.64 -0.74 4.31
CA GLY A 440 17.65 -1.65 5.42
C GLY A 440 17.04 -1.09 6.71
N THR A 441 16.53 -2.00 7.54
CA THR A 441 15.96 -1.70 8.86
C THR A 441 17.02 -1.82 9.93
N PRO A 442 17.38 -0.72 10.64
CA PRO A 442 18.42 -0.75 11.68
C PRO A 442 18.06 -1.68 12.83
N LYS A 443 19.09 -2.27 13.46
CA LYS A 443 18.93 -2.97 14.73
C LYS A 443 19.23 -2.05 15.90
N LEU A 444 18.42 -2.17 16.96
CA LEU A 444 18.61 -1.52 18.24
C LEU A 444 18.94 -2.58 19.29
N ALA A 445 20.23 -2.78 19.55
CA ALA A 445 20.69 -3.68 20.61
C ALA A 445 20.59 -2.99 21.96
N ILE A 446 19.90 -3.64 22.90
CA ILE A 446 19.64 -3.09 24.23
C ILE A 446 20.20 -4.03 25.29
N SER A 447 20.89 -3.46 26.26
CA SER A 447 21.37 -4.18 27.44
C SER A 447 21.01 -3.41 28.73
N GLU A 448 20.68 -4.15 29.76
CA GLU A 448 20.34 -3.60 31.08
C GLU A 448 21.23 -4.13 32.17
N LYS A 449 21.50 -3.31 33.18
CA LYS A 449 22.21 -3.72 34.38
C LYS A 449 21.54 -3.12 35.62
N PHE A 450 21.31 -3.93 36.63
CA PHE A 450 20.86 -3.48 37.94
C PHE A 450 21.93 -3.84 38.97
N VAL A 451 22.60 -2.82 39.56
CA VAL A 451 23.68 -3.01 40.52
C VAL A 451 23.41 -2.13 41.72
N GLY A 452 23.32 -2.77 42.89
CA GLY A 452 22.93 -2.08 44.15
C GLY A 452 21.50 -1.52 44.04
N LYS A 453 21.37 -0.20 43.91
CA LYS A 453 20.09 0.50 43.71
C LYS A 453 20.02 1.27 42.40
N ASN A 454 20.93 1.02 41.51
CA ASN A 454 21.04 1.73 40.23
C ASN A 454 20.67 0.81 39.06
N TYR A 455 19.78 1.28 38.21
CA TYR A 455 19.37 0.63 36.97
C TYR A 455 19.85 1.41 35.77
N LYS A 456 20.66 0.78 34.93
CA LYS A 456 21.23 1.35 33.71
C LYS A 456 20.75 0.58 32.50
N VAL A 457 20.23 1.28 31.49
CA VAL A 457 19.89 0.72 30.19
C VAL A 457 20.73 1.38 29.13
N THR A 458 21.37 0.57 28.30
CA THR A 458 22.24 1.03 27.21
C THR A 458 21.63 0.66 25.87
N PHE A 459 21.50 1.62 25.00
CA PHE A 459 20.97 1.52 23.63
C PHE A 459 22.15 1.63 22.66
N ARG A 460 22.27 0.70 21.73
CA ARG A 460 23.30 0.68 20.71
C ARG A 460 22.70 0.44 19.33
N GLN A 461 22.98 1.36 18.42
CA GLN A 461 22.62 1.18 17.02
C GLN A 461 23.54 0.16 16.35
N GLU A 462 22.95 -0.78 15.62
CA GLU A 462 23.64 -1.77 14.82
C GLU A 462 23.16 -1.72 13.37
N LYS A 463 24.04 -2.14 12.46
CA LYS A 463 23.75 -2.18 11.03
C LYS A 463 22.60 -3.15 10.72
N PRO A 464 21.81 -2.86 9.68
CA PRO A 464 20.81 -3.80 9.18
C PRO A 464 21.42 -5.13 8.73
N ILE A 465 20.64 -6.19 8.77
CA ILE A 465 21.01 -7.49 8.20
C ILE A 465 21.26 -7.29 6.70
N ASN A 466 22.29 -7.93 6.17
CA ASN A 466 22.65 -7.92 4.75
C ASN A 466 23.13 -6.57 4.16
N HIS A 467 23.40 -5.55 4.99
CA HIS A 467 23.96 -4.29 4.55
C HIS A 467 25.38 -4.07 5.07
N LEU A 468 26.33 -3.78 4.14
CA LEU A 468 27.74 -3.60 4.50
C LEU A 468 28.03 -2.19 5.03
N LYS A 469 27.32 -1.19 4.48
CA LYS A 469 27.46 0.22 4.87
C LYS A 469 26.26 0.65 5.70
N TYR A 470 26.52 1.27 6.83
CA TYR A 470 25.52 1.83 7.72
C TYR A 470 26.09 3.02 8.47
N SER A 471 25.36 4.11 8.50
CA SER A 471 25.65 5.27 9.34
C SER A 471 24.69 5.35 10.52
N ASN A 472 25.16 5.86 11.65
CA ASN A 472 24.29 6.12 12.78
C ASN A 472 23.20 7.13 12.38
N LYS A 473 21.96 6.79 12.71
CA LYS A 473 20.78 7.61 12.40
C LYS A 473 20.29 8.33 13.66
N VAL A 474 19.54 9.37 13.47
CA VAL A 474 18.78 10.01 14.54
C VAL A 474 17.43 9.31 14.68
N MET A 475 17.07 8.83 15.86
CA MET A 475 15.81 8.14 16.09
C MET A 475 15.25 8.42 17.49
N PRO A 476 13.93 8.60 17.62
CA PRO A 476 13.27 8.79 18.92
C PRO A 476 12.96 7.42 19.54
N ILE A 477 13.48 7.16 20.73
CA ILE A 477 13.19 5.95 21.50
C ILE A 477 12.29 6.36 22.66
N THR A 478 11.01 6.11 22.54
CA THR A 478 10.03 6.38 23.60
C THR A 478 9.98 5.18 24.55
N TYR A 479 9.99 5.45 25.85
CA TYR A 479 10.01 4.39 26.85
C TYR A 479 9.26 4.78 28.14
N LYS A 480 8.77 3.75 28.83
CA LYS A 480 8.21 3.83 30.18
C LYS A 480 8.90 2.80 31.08
N ILE A 481 8.92 3.06 32.36
CA ILE A 481 9.56 2.19 33.35
C ILE A 481 8.55 1.83 34.43
N LEU A 482 8.36 0.52 34.64
CA LEU A 482 7.39 -0.04 35.57
C LEU A 482 8.12 -0.72 36.74
N ASN A 483 7.60 -0.57 37.94
CA ASN A 483 8.06 -1.38 39.08
C ASN A 483 7.39 -2.77 39.05
N SER A 484 7.77 -3.65 40.00
CA SER A 484 7.23 -5.02 40.09
C SER A 484 5.74 -5.08 40.47
N LYS A 485 5.10 -3.94 40.78
CA LYS A 485 3.66 -3.82 41.08
C LYS A 485 2.88 -3.19 39.93
N GLY A 486 3.50 -3.00 38.77
CA GLY A 486 2.89 -2.40 37.59
C GLY A 486 2.75 -0.86 37.66
N GLN A 487 3.35 -0.21 38.64
CA GLN A 487 3.29 1.25 38.71
C GLN A 487 4.40 1.89 37.90
N PHE A 488 4.05 2.92 37.11
CA PHE A 488 5.05 3.69 36.36
C PHE A 488 5.91 4.53 37.34
N LEU A 489 7.22 4.38 37.23
CA LEU A 489 8.19 5.09 38.08
C LEU A 489 8.42 6.53 37.64
N GLN A 490 8.06 6.85 36.40
CA GLN A 490 8.15 8.16 35.78
C GLN A 490 7.19 8.27 34.59
N PRO A 491 6.83 9.49 34.16
CA PRO A 491 6.09 9.69 32.89
C PRO A 491 6.84 9.10 31.71
N GLU A 492 6.12 8.87 30.60
CA GLU A 492 6.72 8.52 29.31
C GLU A 492 7.83 9.49 28.93
N LYS A 493 8.96 8.97 28.48
CA LYS A 493 10.10 9.77 28.01
C LYS A 493 10.51 9.37 26.62
N THR A 494 11.01 10.34 25.86
CA THR A 494 11.62 10.13 24.54
C THR A 494 13.11 10.44 24.62
N LEU A 495 13.94 9.43 24.37
CA LEU A 495 15.37 9.58 24.15
C LEU A 495 15.62 9.78 22.66
N VAL A 496 16.24 10.88 22.26
CA VAL A 496 16.73 11.05 20.88
C VAL A 496 18.10 10.40 20.79
N LEU A 497 18.15 9.24 20.18
CA LEU A 497 19.38 8.49 19.95
C LEU A 497 20.04 8.97 18.67
N ASP A 498 21.06 9.79 18.77
CA ASP A 498 21.83 10.38 17.66
C ASP A 498 23.28 9.88 17.60
N GLN A 499 23.72 9.13 18.60
CA GLN A 499 25.03 8.50 18.72
C GLN A 499 24.94 7.00 18.49
N LYS A 500 26.10 6.34 18.28
CA LYS A 500 26.16 4.89 18.19
C LYS A 500 25.64 4.19 19.45
N THR A 501 25.94 4.77 20.62
CA THR A 501 25.57 4.23 21.91
C THR A 501 25.18 5.35 22.87
N THR A 502 24.06 5.19 23.58
CA THR A 502 23.60 6.11 24.64
C THR A 502 23.05 5.27 25.79
N SER A 503 23.09 5.79 26.99
CA SER A 503 22.56 5.11 28.17
C SER A 503 21.65 6.04 28.99
N ILE A 504 20.66 5.45 29.64
CA ILE A 504 19.85 6.08 30.67
C ILE A 504 20.13 5.40 32.00
N GLU A 505 20.03 6.13 33.10
CA GLU A 505 20.28 5.61 34.46
C GLU A 505 19.19 6.10 35.42
N LEU A 506 18.64 5.16 36.20
CA LEU A 506 17.76 5.45 37.34
C LEU A 506 18.46 5.03 38.61
N LYS A 507 18.33 5.85 39.67
CA LYS A 507 18.97 5.64 40.97
C LYS A 507 17.94 5.40 42.05
N ASN A 508 18.39 4.85 43.16
CA ASN A 508 17.61 4.66 44.39
C ASN A 508 16.42 3.70 44.24
N LEU A 509 16.53 2.70 43.39
CA LEU A 509 15.49 1.69 43.19
C LEU A 509 15.66 0.55 44.18
N SER A 510 14.53 0.09 44.79
CA SER A 510 14.54 -1.05 45.71
C SER A 510 14.63 -2.41 44.99
N LYS A 511 14.13 -2.48 43.76
CA LYS A 511 14.13 -3.69 42.89
C LYS A 511 14.38 -3.28 41.46
N LYS A 512 14.84 -4.25 40.63
CA LYS A 512 14.97 -4.08 39.18
C LYS A 512 13.58 -3.78 38.59
N PRO A 513 13.41 -2.68 37.81
CA PRO A 513 12.18 -2.40 37.11
C PRO A 513 12.12 -3.11 35.75
N ALA A 514 10.92 -3.22 35.17
CA ALA A 514 10.72 -3.53 33.76
C ALA A 514 10.73 -2.24 32.92
N ILE A 515 11.24 -2.31 31.70
CA ILE A 515 11.21 -1.20 30.74
C ILE A 515 10.38 -1.56 29.52
N SER A 516 9.34 -0.76 29.26
CA SER A 516 8.54 -0.79 28.02
C SER A 516 9.20 0.16 27.01
N LEU A 517 9.34 -0.29 25.76
CA LEU A 517 10.14 0.40 24.74
C LEU A 517 9.35 0.63 23.48
N LEU A 518 9.75 1.68 22.72
CA LEU A 518 9.13 2.07 21.47
C LEU A 518 7.62 2.28 21.59
N ASN A 519 7.18 2.92 22.69
CA ASN A 519 5.77 3.23 22.87
C ASN A 519 5.23 3.95 21.62
N SER A 520 4.05 3.50 21.14
CA SER A 520 3.45 3.90 19.87
C SER A 520 4.37 3.67 18.65
N PHE A 521 5.26 2.68 18.75
CA PHE A 521 6.26 2.35 17.72
C PHE A 521 7.05 3.57 17.26
N SER A 522 7.74 4.23 18.19
CA SER A 522 8.38 5.53 17.97
C SER A 522 9.52 5.54 16.95
N ALA A 523 10.07 4.40 16.56
CA ALA A 523 11.06 4.26 15.48
C ALA A 523 10.96 2.90 14.78
N PRO A 524 11.11 2.85 13.43
CA PRO A 524 11.05 1.61 12.64
C PRO A 524 12.36 0.83 12.73
N VAL A 525 12.59 0.13 13.83
CA VAL A 525 13.80 -0.61 14.14
C VAL A 525 13.52 -2.03 14.62
N ILE A 526 14.45 -2.94 14.39
CA ILE A 526 14.41 -4.28 14.97
C ILE A 526 15.05 -4.22 16.36
N VAL A 527 14.29 -4.53 17.40
CA VAL A 527 14.76 -4.52 18.79
C VAL A 527 15.40 -5.85 19.16
N GLU A 528 16.67 -5.82 19.55
CA GLU A 528 17.38 -6.94 20.13
C GLU A 528 17.60 -6.70 21.64
N PHE A 529 16.69 -7.27 22.45
CA PHE A 529 16.67 -7.07 23.88
C PHE A 529 16.22 -8.34 24.62
N LYS A 530 17.08 -8.92 25.43
CA LYS A 530 16.76 -10.06 26.30
C LYS A 530 16.14 -9.56 27.59
N GLN A 531 14.82 -9.47 27.63
CA GLN A 531 14.04 -9.23 28.84
C GLN A 531 13.67 -10.55 29.50
N SER A 532 13.52 -10.54 30.83
CA SER A 532 12.96 -11.68 31.52
C SER A 532 11.49 -11.89 31.14
N ILE A 533 11.01 -13.13 31.21
CA ILE A 533 9.60 -13.45 30.96
C ILE A 533 8.69 -12.70 31.95
N ASP A 534 9.14 -12.53 33.19
CA ASP A 534 8.39 -11.76 34.21
C ASP A 534 8.28 -10.28 33.85
N ASP A 535 9.33 -9.65 33.30
CA ASP A 535 9.25 -8.27 32.80
C ASP A 535 8.24 -8.15 31.66
N LEU A 536 8.23 -9.15 30.74
CA LEU A 536 7.27 -9.18 29.63
C LEU A 536 5.83 -9.37 30.12
N PHE A 537 5.59 -10.23 31.11
CA PHE A 537 4.26 -10.33 31.71
C PHE A 537 3.83 -9.05 32.40
N ALA A 538 4.72 -8.39 33.15
CA ALA A 538 4.43 -7.11 33.77
C ALA A 538 4.06 -6.03 32.72
N ILE A 539 4.77 -5.97 31.60
CA ILE A 539 4.43 -5.04 30.51
C ILE A 539 3.09 -5.44 29.87
N LEU A 540 2.85 -6.72 29.55
CA LEU A 540 1.59 -7.18 28.98
C LEU A 540 0.39 -6.84 29.87
N GLU A 541 0.55 -6.94 31.20
CA GLU A 541 -0.52 -6.73 32.18
C GLU A 541 -0.77 -5.23 32.45
N PHE A 542 0.28 -4.43 32.63
CA PHE A 542 0.17 -3.07 33.20
C PHE A 542 0.45 -1.94 32.20
N GLU A 543 1.08 -2.21 31.04
CA GLU A 543 1.32 -1.16 30.05
C GLU A 543 0.00 -0.59 29.50
N THR A 544 -0.01 0.73 29.31
CA THR A 544 -1.17 1.48 28.81
C THR A 544 -1.09 1.82 27.32
N ASP A 545 0.10 1.75 26.72
CA ASP A 545 0.28 1.89 25.27
C ASP A 545 -0.06 0.58 24.57
N PHE A 546 -1.16 0.55 23.80
CA PHE A 546 -1.66 -0.69 23.17
C PHE A 546 -0.68 -1.27 22.17
N THR A 547 0.11 -0.44 21.49
CA THR A 547 1.13 -0.91 20.54
C THR A 547 2.22 -1.68 21.28
N SER A 548 2.69 -1.18 22.42
CA SER A 548 3.67 -1.86 23.28
C SER A 548 3.11 -3.15 23.90
N VAL A 549 1.83 -3.15 24.30
CA VAL A 549 1.14 -4.37 24.78
C VAL A 549 1.11 -5.43 23.67
N TRP A 550 0.71 -5.05 22.47
CA TRP A 550 0.63 -5.93 21.30
C TRP A 550 2.01 -6.48 20.90
N MET A 551 3.04 -5.62 20.84
CA MET A 551 4.42 -6.05 20.56
C MET A 551 4.95 -7.01 21.63
N THR A 552 4.63 -6.75 22.90
CA THR A 552 5.03 -7.63 24.02
C THR A 552 4.36 -9.00 23.94
N LYS A 553 3.06 -9.03 23.60
CA LYS A 553 2.34 -10.29 23.37
C LYS A 553 2.98 -11.08 22.23
N LYS A 554 3.28 -10.46 21.08
CA LYS A 554 3.99 -11.12 19.97
C LYS A 554 5.36 -11.66 20.41
N LYS A 555 6.11 -10.93 21.26
CA LYS A 555 7.40 -11.39 21.78
C LYS A 555 7.25 -12.63 22.67
N LEU A 556 6.20 -12.70 23.50
CA LEU A 556 5.87 -13.89 24.29
C LEU A 556 5.49 -15.09 23.39
N ASP A 557 4.76 -14.84 22.31
CA ASP A 557 4.41 -15.86 21.32
C ASP A 557 5.66 -16.42 20.61
N TYR A 558 6.61 -15.57 20.23
CA TYR A 558 7.90 -16.03 19.66
C TYR A 558 8.69 -16.87 20.67
N ILE A 559 8.73 -16.49 21.96
CA ILE A 559 9.38 -17.30 23.01
C ILE A 559 8.69 -18.65 23.16
N ALA A 560 7.35 -18.69 23.11
CA ALA A 560 6.59 -19.94 23.16
C ALA A 560 6.91 -20.83 21.95
N LEU A 561 6.95 -20.26 20.73
CA LEU A 561 7.31 -20.99 19.51
C LEU A 561 8.76 -21.50 19.52
N GLU A 562 9.72 -20.69 19.97
CA GLU A 562 11.13 -21.11 20.12
C GLU A 562 11.25 -22.30 21.09
N LYS A 563 10.46 -22.31 22.17
CA LYS A 563 10.40 -23.44 23.10
C LYS A 563 9.73 -24.69 22.48
N ILE A 564 8.66 -24.51 21.69
CA ILE A 564 7.99 -25.59 20.94
C ILE A 564 8.98 -26.23 19.95
N ALA A 565 9.69 -25.41 19.19
CA ALA A 565 10.67 -25.85 18.18
C ALA A 565 11.86 -26.60 18.80
N SER A 566 12.18 -26.32 20.08
CA SER A 566 13.29 -26.94 20.84
C SER A 566 12.83 -28.03 21.79
N ASP A 567 11.56 -28.42 21.78
CA ASP A 567 10.91 -29.36 22.74
C ASP A 567 11.22 -29.01 24.22
N GLN A 568 11.30 -27.71 24.53
CA GLN A 568 11.59 -27.25 25.89
C GLN A 568 10.33 -27.26 26.77
N PRO A 569 10.46 -27.54 28.10
CA PRO A 569 9.33 -27.50 29.02
C PRO A 569 8.82 -26.08 29.25
N ASN A 570 7.66 -25.96 29.92
CA ASN A 570 7.05 -24.71 30.39
C ASN A 570 6.41 -23.82 29.30
N VAL A 571 6.14 -24.33 28.10
CA VAL A 571 5.36 -23.59 27.09
C VAL A 571 3.95 -23.35 27.60
N GLU A 572 3.31 -24.34 28.19
CA GLU A 572 1.95 -24.25 28.72
C GLU A 572 1.84 -23.16 29.80
N ASN A 573 2.86 -23.00 30.66
CA ASN A 573 2.88 -21.94 31.67
C ASN A 573 2.90 -20.54 31.05
N ILE A 574 3.58 -20.36 29.92
CA ILE A 574 3.57 -19.09 29.18
C ILE A 574 2.17 -18.82 28.62
N ILE A 575 1.59 -19.77 27.93
CA ILE A 575 0.28 -19.60 27.28
C ILE A 575 -0.84 -19.42 28.33
N SER A 576 -0.82 -20.19 29.45
CA SER A 576 -1.81 -20.02 30.52
C SER A 576 -1.73 -18.64 31.17
N ARG A 577 -0.51 -18.16 31.42
CA ARG A 577 -0.35 -16.81 32.00
C ARG A 577 -0.76 -15.70 31.01
N VAL A 578 -0.43 -15.85 29.72
CA VAL A 578 -0.95 -14.95 28.68
C VAL A 578 -2.47 -14.96 28.69
N TYR A 579 -3.11 -16.17 28.69
CA TYR A 579 -4.55 -16.29 28.76
C TYR A 579 -5.15 -15.54 29.96
N GLU A 580 -4.62 -15.77 31.18
CA GLU A 580 -5.10 -15.09 32.38
C GLU A 580 -5.06 -13.56 32.25
N ILE A 581 -3.94 -13.01 31.76
CA ILE A 581 -3.78 -11.57 31.56
C ILE A 581 -4.75 -11.05 30.49
N LEU A 582 -4.92 -11.77 29.36
CA LEU A 582 -5.82 -11.34 28.29
C LEU A 582 -7.29 -11.35 28.73
N ILE A 583 -7.72 -12.35 29.50
CA ILE A 583 -9.09 -12.38 30.05
C ILE A 583 -9.35 -11.17 30.95
N ASN A 584 -8.36 -10.71 31.74
CA ASN A 584 -8.49 -9.51 32.58
C ASN A 584 -8.56 -8.20 31.76
N LYS A 585 -8.23 -8.23 30.46
CA LYS A 585 -8.34 -7.09 29.54
C LYS A 585 -9.64 -7.10 28.71
N MET A 586 -10.62 -7.91 29.08
CA MET A 586 -11.89 -8.09 28.33
C MET A 586 -12.64 -6.80 28.05
N ASP A 587 -12.55 -5.80 28.90
CA ASP A 587 -13.22 -4.51 28.73
C ASP A 587 -12.69 -3.74 27.49
N LYS A 588 -11.49 -4.11 26.99
CA LYS A 588 -10.87 -3.55 25.79
C LYS A 588 -11.05 -4.51 24.61
N ARG A 589 -12.30 -4.65 24.14
CA ARG A 589 -12.70 -5.63 23.10
C ARG A 589 -11.82 -5.59 21.84
N SER A 590 -11.59 -4.39 21.31
CA SER A 590 -10.77 -4.22 20.10
C SER A 590 -9.30 -4.60 20.32
N LEU A 591 -8.74 -4.24 21.48
CA LEU A 591 -7.39 -4.67 21.87
C LEU A 591 -7.33 -6.19 22.04
N LEU A 592 -8.29 -6.78 22.78
CA LEU A 592 -8.34 -8.23 22.94
C LEU A 592 -8.41 -8.94 21.59
N ALA A 593 -9.23 -8.48 20.65
CA ALA A 593 -9.29 -9.04 19.31
C ALA A 593 -7.91 -9.03 18.62
N LYS A 594 -7.17 -7.93 18.72
CA LYS A 594 -5.79 -7.82 18.17
C LYS A 594 -4.79 -8.74 18.89
N LEU A 595 -4.92 -8.89 20.19
CA LEU A 595 -4.05 -9.78 20.98
C LEU A 595 -4.33 -11.28 20.75
N LEU A 596 -5.55 -11.61 20.29
CA LEU A 596 -5.94 -12.98 19.93
C LEU A 596 -5.51 -13.40 18.51
N GLU A 597 -5.09 -12.46 17.67
CA GLU A 597 -4.56 -12.78 16.35
C GLU A 597 -3.30 -13.68 16.49
N PRO A 598 -3.33 -14.95 16.03
CA PRO A 598 -2.17 -15.81 16.12
C PRO A 598 -1.07 -15.37 15.16
N LEU A 599 0.18 -15.72 15.46
CA LEU A 599 1.27 -15.57 14.51
C LEU A 599 1.01 -16.42 13.26
N ASN A 600 1.29 -15.86 12.09
CA ASN A 600 1.19 -16.58 10.82
C ASN A 600 2.56 -17.05 10.32
N ASP A 601 2.53 -17.88 9.27
CA ASP A 601 3.74 -18.48 8.66
C ASP A 601 4.80 -17.44 8.29
N ASN A 602 4.39 -16.33 7.67
CA ASN A 602 5.32 -15.29 7.22
C ASN A 602 5.94 -14.52 8.38
N GLU A 603 5.20 -14.27 9.46
CA GLU A 603 5.71 -13.63 10.68
C GLU A 603 6.74 -14.52 11.38
N TYR A 604 6.41 -15.80 11.56
CA TYR A 604 7.34 -16.74 12.20
C TYR A 604 8.56 -17.00 11.31
N PHE A 605 8.38 -17.15 10.00
CA PHE A 605 9.47 -17.21 9.03
C PHE A 605 10.41 -16.01 9.17
N SER A 606 9.88 -14.80 9.16
CA SER A 606 10.68 -13.56 9.27
C SER A 606 11.49 -13.51 10.58
N ARG A 607 10.89 -13.96 11.68
CA ARG A 607 11.57 -14.05 12.98
C ARG A 607 12.74 -15.04 12.95
N LEU A 608 12.56 -16.20 12.33
CA LEU A 608 13.60 -17.22 12.22
C LEU A 608 14.81 -16.78 11.37
N LEU A 609 14.63 -15.85 10.42
CA LEU A 609 15.73 -15.33 9.60
C LEU A 609 16.88 -14.72 10.42
N GLU A 610 16.61 -14.29 11.64
CA GLU A 610 17.63 -13.70 12.52
C GLU A 610 18.60 -14.73 13.09
N THR A 611 18.19 -16.00 13.19
CA THR A 611 18.93 -17.01 13.94
C THR A 611 19.19 -18.32 13.18
N THR A 612 18.35 -18.66 12.20
CA THR A 612 18.41 -19.98 11.54
C THR A 612 18.10 -19.87 10.03
N THR A 613 18.18 -21.03 9.34
CA THR A 613 17.63 -21.21 8.01
C THR A 613 16.25 -21.84 8.15
N PRO A 614 15.15 -21.08 8.01
CA PRO A 614 13.80 -21.58 8.31
C PRO A 614 13.34 -22.62 7.29
N ASP A 615 12.89 -23.78 7.78
CA ASP A 615 12.28 -24.84 6.95
C ASP A 615 10.75 -24.70 6.96
N PRO A 616 10.08 -24.57 5.81
CA PRO A 616 8.63 -24.43 5.74
C PRO A 616 7.84 -25.51 6.45
N LYS A 617 8.33 -26.77 6.43
CA LYS A 617 7.65 -27.88 7.10
C LYS A 617 7.77 -27.79 8.63
N ALA A 618 8.93 -27.36 9.14
CA ALA A 618 9.12 -27.12 10.57
C ALA A 618 8.21 -25.99 11.05
N ILE A 619 8.18 -24.86 10.32
CA ILE A 619 7.27 -23.72 10.60
C ILE A 619 5.82 -24.20 10.74
N GLN A 620 5.34 -25.01 9.81
CA GLN A 620 3.96 -25.54 9.84
C GLN A 620 3.71 -26.38 11.10
N THR A 621 4.67 -27.24 11.46
CA THR A 621 4.54 -28.11 12.61
C THR A 621 4.49 -27.31 13.91
N ASP A 622 5.38 -26.35 14.07
CA ASP A 622 5.50 -25.53 15.28
C ASP A 622 4.29 -24.63 15.47
N LEU A 623 3.87 -23.95 14.41
CA LEU A 623 2.67 -23.10 14.43
C LEU A 623 1.40 -23.90 14.74
N ARG A 624 1.27 -25.12 14.21
CA ARG A 624 0.13 -25.98 14.51
C ARG A 624 0.07 -26.36 15.99
N LYS A 625 1.21 -26.78 16.59
CA LYS A 625 1.31 -27.05 18.02
C LYS A 625 0.95 -25.81 18.87
N TYR A 626 1.47 -24.67 18.47
CA TYR A 626 1.20 -23.38 19.12
C TYR A 626 -0.29 -23.01 19.06
N GLU A 627 -0.91 -23.07 17.88
CA GLU A 627 -2.33 -22.79 17.71
C GLU A 627 -3.22 -23.75 18.51
N ASP A 628 -2.88 -25.04 18.56
CA ASP A 628 -3.64 -26.02 19.31
C ASP A 628 -3.61 -25.77 20.83
N LEU A 629 -2.50 -25.24 21.35
CA LEU A 629 -2.43 -24.76 22.73
C LEU A 629 -3.37 -23.58 22.97
N TYR A 630 -3.32 -22.55 22.12
CA TYR A 630 -4.23 -21.41 22.22
C TYR A 630 -5.70 -21.81 22.13
N LYS A 631 -6.07 -22.66 21.18
CA LYS A 631 -7.42 -23.22 21.04
C LYS A 631 -7.88 -23.90 22.31
N ARG A 632 -7.00 -24.69 22.95
CA ARG A 632 -7.32 -25.38 24.20
C ARG A 632 -7.63 -24.40 25.34
N TYR A 633 -6.78 -23.41 25.56
CA TYR A 633 -6.98 -22.45 26.62
C TYR A 633 -8.18 -21.53 26.40
N PHE A 634 -8.42 -21.09 25.17
CA PHE A 634 -9.52 -20.18 24.85
C PHE A 634 -10.86 -20.88 24.53
N LYS A 635 -10.94 -22.22 24.57
CA LYS A 635 -12.15 -22.97 24.23
C LYS A 635 -13.37 -22.53 25.04
N GLU A 636 -13.29 -22.66 26.36
CA GLU A 636 -14.42 -22.36 27.26
C GLU A 636 -14.81 -20.87 27.22
N PHE A 637 -13.81 -20.00 27.11
CA PHE A 637 -14.07 -18.58 26.90
C PHE A 637 -14.84 -18.33 25.60
N SER A 638 -14.40 -18.94 24.50
CA SER A 638 -15.07 -18.78 23.20
C SER A 638 -16.51 -19.29 23.22
N ILE A 639 -16.76 -20.46 23.82
CA ILE A 639 -18.11 -21.04 23.95
C ILE A 639 -19.00 -20.10 24.79
N THR A 640 -18.51 -19.62 25.92
CA THR A 640 -19.25 -18.72 26.82
C THR A 640 -19.55 -17.41 26.12
N TYR A 641 -18.58 -16.84 25.41
CA TYR A 641 -18.72 -15.62 24.65
C TYR A 641 -19.81 -15.79 23.55
N PHE A 642 -19.75 -16.82 22.74
CA PHE A 642 -20.72 -17.04 21.66
C PHE A 642 -22.12 -17.37 22.16
N LYS A 643 -22.28 -18.06 23.29
CA LYS A 643 -23.59 -18.21 23.96
C LYS A 643 -24.25 -16.86 24.22
N SER A 644 -23.49 -15.89 24.76
CA SER A 644 -23.97 -14.52 25.01
C SER A 644 -24.19 -13.75 23.70
N PHE A 645 -23.23 -13.84 22.77
CA PHE A 645 -23.22 -13.11 21.51
C PHE A 645 -24.45 -13.40 20.64
N ILE A 646 -24.83 -14.68 20.47
CA ILE A 646 -25.98 -15.04 19.63
C ILE A 646 -27.34 -14.70 20.27
N HIS A 647 -27.42 -14.57 21.61
CA HIS A 647 -28.63 -14.14 22.30
C HIS A 647 -28.90 -12.66 22.07
N ASN A 648 -27.89 -11.88 21.82
CA ASN A 648 -28.04 -10.47 21.49
C ASN A 648 -28.27 -10.29 19.98
N ARG A 649 -29.57 -10.27 19.58
CA ARG A 649 -29.95 -10.13 18.16
C ARG A 649 -29.40 -8.88 17.49
N GLN A 650 -29.08 -7.83 18.22
CA GLN A 650 -28.46 -6.61 17.69
C GLN A 650 -27.07 -6.89 17.11
N TYR A 651 -26.26 -7.75 17.76
CA TYR A 651 -24.92 -8.10 17.25
C TYR A 651 -24.95 -8.83 15.90
N LEU A 652 -26.05 -9.50 15.59
CA LEU A 652 -26.23 -10.24 14.33
C LEU A 652 -26.85 -9.41 13.20
N ARG A 653 -27.60 -8.35 13.52
CA ARG A 653 -28.44 -7.61 12.57
C ARG A 653 -28.05 -6.16 12.36
N GLU A 654 -27.43 -5.51 13.34
CA GLU A 654 -27.09 -4.09 13.29
C GLU A 654 -25.58 -3.89 13.23
N ASN A 655 -25.16 -2.87 12.48
CA ASN A 655 -23.74 -2.46 12.43
C ASN A 655 -23.27 -1.70 13.70
N SER A 656 -24.09 -1.69 14.75
CA SER A 656 -23.94 -0.83 15.91
C SER A 656 -22.81 -1.18 16.89
N ASN A 657 -22.19 -2.36 16.77
CA ASN A 657 -21.14 -2.76 17.72
C ASN A 657 -19.90 -3.36 17.05
N TYR A 658 -19.10 -2.49 16.44
CA TYR A 658 -17.85 -2.85 15.75
C TYR A 658 -16.89 -3.64 16.62
N GLN A 659 -16.70 -3.25 17.89
CA GLN A 659 -15.73 -3.89 18.77
C GLN A 659 -16.09 -5.35 19.10
N GLU A 660 -17.39 -5.62 19.31
CA GLU A 660 -17.87 -6.99 19.56
C GLU A 660 -17.73 -7.86 18.30
N ARG A 661 -18.02 -7.30 17.10
CA ARG A 661 -17.82 -8.04 15.85
C ARG A 661 -16.34 -8.36 15.60
N LEU A 662 -15.44 -7.41 15.88
CA LEU A 662 -14.01 -7.61 15.75
C LEU A 662 -13.53 -8.76 16.66
N LEU A 663 -14.00 -8.79 17.91
CA LEU A 663 -13.69 -9.86 18.85
C LEU A 663 -14.30 -11.21 18.39
N ALA A 664 -15.55 -11.21 17.93
CA ALA A 664 -16.20 -12.41 17.40
C ALA A 664 -15.41 -12.99 16.21
N CYS A 665 -15.02 -12.16 15.25
CA CYS A 665 -14.20 -12.56 14.10
C CYS A 665 -12.84 -13.12 14.53
N ALA A 666 -12.17 -12.49 15.50
CA ALA A 666 -10.90 -12.98 16.03
C ALA A 666 -11.03 -14.35 16.72
N LEU A 667 -12.11 -14.57 17.49
CA LEU A 667 -12.38 -15.86 18.13
C LEU A 667 -12.76 -16.95 17.13
N ILE A 668 -13.53 -16.62 16.07
CA ILE A 668 -13.83 -17.58 14.99
C ILE A 668 -12.53 -17.99 14.29
N PHE A 669 -11.68 -17.02 13.99
CA PHE A 669 -10.40 -17.28 13.33
C PHE A 669 -9.44 -18.08 14.22
N LEU A 670 -9.33 -17.76 15.50
CA LEU A 670 -8.51 -18.52 16.46
C LEU A 670 -8.92 -19.99 16.48
N ASN A 671 -10.22 -20.26 16.46
CA ASN A 671 -10.77 -21.62 16.58
C ASN A 671 -11.02 -22.29 15.21
N ARG A 672 -10.40 -21.78 14.12
CA ARG A 672 -10.57 -22.39 12.80
C ARG A 672 -10.13 -23.85 12.77
N GLY A 673 -10.89 -24.65 12.01
CA GLY A 673 -10.65 -26.07 11.86
C GLY A 673 -11.10 -26.95 13.06
N THR A 674 -11.79 -26.36 14.07
CA THR A 674 -12.45 -27.07 15.15
C THR A 674 -13.97 -27.14 14.89
N ASN A 675 -14.67 -28.02 15.58
CA ASN A 675 -16.14 -28.20 15.42
C ASN A 675 -16.95 -27.77 16.65
N PHE A 676 -16.32 -27.39 17.75
CA PHE A 676 -17.05 -27.03 18.98
C PHE A 676 -17.80 -25.70 18.92
N LEU A 677 -17.58 -24.90 17.88
CA LEU A 677 -18.33 -23.65 17.62
C LEU A 677 -19.39 -23.83 16.50
N ASP A 678 -19.56 -25.02 15.92
CA ASP A 678 -20.36 -25.21 14.70
C ASP A 678 -21.80 -24.69 14.81
N ASP A 679 -22.49 -25.00 15.90
CA ASP A 679 -23.87 -24.54 16.12
C ASP A 679 -23.97 -23.00 16.11
N PHE A 680 -22.99 -22.35 16.71
CA PHE A 680 -22.92 -20.87 16.74
C PHE A 680 -22.58 -20.31 15.34
N LEU A 681 -21.62 -20.92 14.65
CA LEU A 681 -21.21 -20.47 13.31
C LEU A 681 -22.33 -20.66 12.29
N ASP A 682 -23.08 -21.74 12.34
CA ASP A 682 -24.21 -21.99 11.46
C ASP A 682 -25.35 -21.00 11.74
N ILE A 683 -25.61 -20.63 12.99
CA ILE A 683 -26.56 -19.56 13.33
C ILE A 683 -26.06 -18.21 12.73
N ILE A 684 -24.80 -17.82 13.00
CA ILE A 684 -24.22 -16.57 12.53
C ILE A 684 -24.26 -16.52 10.99
N PHE A 685 -23.80 -17.57 10.31
CA PHE A 685 -23.73 -17.62 8.85
C PHE A 685 -25.11 -17.46 8.19
N ASN A 686 -26.15 -18.03 8.79
CA ASN A 686 -27.50 -18.00 8.23
C ASN A 686 -28.32 -16.78 8.64
N THR A 687 -28.04 -16.14 9.77
CA THR A 687 -28.90 -15.08 10.32
C THR A 687 -28.25 -13.70 10.39
N SER A 688 -26.92 -13.63 10.35
CA SER A 688 -26.22 -12.33 10.36
C SER A 688 -26.39 -11.60 9.04
N ASN A 689 -26.55 -10.28 9.09
CA ASN A 689 -26.46 -9.39 7.93
C ASN A 689 -25.03 -8.83 7.75
N ASN A 690 -24.16 -9.00 8.74
CA ASN A 690 -22.80 -8.48 8.67
C ASN A 690 -21.85 -9.40 7.91
N MET A 691 -21.16 -8.87 6.90
CA MET A 691 -20.30 -9.63 6.01
C MET A 691 -18.98 -10.07 6.68
N SER A 692 -18.44 -9.32 7.63
CA SER A 692 -17.23 -9.72 8.39
C SER A 692 -17.44 -11.04 9.12
N LEU A 693 -18.58 -11.19 9.78
CA LEU A 693 -18.97 -12.42 10.47
C LEU A 693 -19.16 -13.58 9.48
N LYS A 694 -19.85 -13.37 8.35
CA LYS A 694 -20.06 -14.40 7.33
C LYS A 694 -18.75 -14.89 6.70
N VAL A 695 -17.86 -13.96 6.37
CA VAL A 695 -16.53 -14.30 5.82
C VAL A 695 -15.69 -15.05 6.85
N SER A 696 -15.76 -14.67 8.14
CA SER A 696 -15.08 -15.40 9.21
C SER A 696 -15.60 -16.82 9.36
N CYS A 697 -16.92 -17.02 9.26
CA CYS A 697 -17.51 -18.37 9.20
C CYS A 697 -17.01 -19.16 7.98
N LEU A 698 -16.98 -18.50 6.80
CA LEU A 698 -16.47 -19.12 5.57
C LEU A 698 -15.03 -19.61 5.75
N VAL A 699 -14.15 -18.80 6.36
CA VAL A 699 -12.76 -19.17 6.66
C VAL A 699 -12.71 -20.44 7.53
N ASN A 700 -13.58 -20.57 8.53
CA ASN A 700 -13.65 -21.75 9.38
C ASN A 700 -14.12 -23.01 8.62
N TYR A 701 -14.97 -22.86 7.60
CA TYR A 701 -15.52 -23.96 6.81
C TYR A 701 -14.54 -24.52 5.78
N ILE A 702 -13.51 -23.77 5.38
CA ILE A 702 -12.55 -24.21 4.37
C ILE A 702 -11.79 -25.47 4.82
N GLY A 703 -11.67 -26.45 3.90
CA GLY A 703 -11.00 -27.73 4.16
C GLY A 703 -11.88 -28.78 4.86
N ARG A 704 -13.09 -28.44 5.24
CA ARG A 704 -14.05 -29.31 5.91
C ARG A 704 -15.05 -29.90 4.93
N ASN A 705 -15.12 -31.23 4.87
CA ASN A 705 -16.05 -31.94 3.95
C ASN A 705 -17.52 -31.73 4.30
N ASP A 706 -17.85 -31.65 5.58
CA ASP A 706 -19.19 -31.43 6.13
C ASP A 706 -19.75 -30.03 5.89
N LYS A 707 -18.88 -29.07 5.50
CA LYS A 707 -19.24 -27.67 5.27
C LYS A 707 -19.20 -27.24 3.79
N LYS A 708 -19.02 -28.18 2.86
CA LYS A 708 -18.96 -27.86 1.41
C LYS A 708 -20.21 -27.13 0.91
N GLU A 709 -21.40 -27.52 1.40
CA GLU A 709 -22.66 -26.88 1.01
C GLU A 709 -22.73 -25.42 1.49
N ASN A 710 -22.17 -25.08 2.65
CA ASN A 710 -22.09 -23.69 3.14
C ASN A 710 -21.19 -22.83 2.24
N ILE A 711 -20.06 -23.36 1.78
CA ILE A 711 -19.14 -22.69 0.85
C ILE A 711 -19.84 -22.44 -0.49
N LYS A 712 -20.58 -23.43 -1.02
CA LYS A 712 -21.37 -23.31 -2.24
C LYS A 712 -22.52 -22.31 -2.08
N LYS A 713 -23.23 -22.35 -0.93
CA LYS A 713 -24.31 -21.42 -0.61
C LYS A 713 -23.83 -19.97 -0.62
N PHE A 714 -22.63 -19.69 -0.08
CA PHE A 714 -22.05 -18.35 -0.13
C PHE A 714 -21.87 -17.87 -1.57
N TYR A 715 -21.31 -18.71 -2.45
CA TYR A 715 -21.17 -18.39 -3.87
C TYR A 715 -22.53 -18.15 -4.56
N LEU A 716 -23.51 -19.03 -4.35
CA LEU A 716 -24.82 -18.89 -4.96
C LEU A 716 -25.52 -17.57 -4.54
N GLN A 717 -25.29 -17.14 -3.30
CA GLN A 717 -25.89 -15.92 -2.78
C GLN A 717 -25.15 -14.66 -3.20
N TYR A 718 -23.81 -14.69 -3.24
CA TYR A 718 -22.97 -13.50 -3.36
C TYR A 718 -22.04 -13.50 -4.58
N GLY A 719 -21.99 -14.56 -5.38
CA GLY A 719 -21.03 -14.70 -6.49
C GLY A 719 -21.19 -13.65 -7.61
N LYS A 720 -22.36 -13.00 -7.70
CA LYS A 720 -22.57 -11.87 -8.62
C LYS A 720 -21.91 -10.57 -8.17
N ASN A 721 -21.58 -10.44 -6.88
CA ASN A 721 -20.83 -9.32 -6.36
C ASN A 721 -19.33 -9.60 -6.54
N LYS A 722 -18.65 -8.85 -7.41
CA LYS A 722 -17.23 -9.06 -7.77
C LYS A 722 -16.29 -9.03 -6.56
N VAL A 723 -16.57 -8.18 -5.56
CA VAL A 723 -15.77 -8.10 -4.33
C VAL A 723 -15.90 -9.36 -3.50
N LEU A 724 -17.12 -9.85 -3.31
CA LEU A 724 -17.38 -11.09 -2.54
C LEU A 724 -16.94 -12.35 -3.30
N LEU A 725 -17.08 -12.36 -4.62
CA LEU A 725 -16.52 -13.42 -5.47
C LEU A 725 -15.00 -13.54 -5.27
N ASN A 726 -14.30 -12.42 -5.32
CA ASN A 726 -12.85 -12.39 -5.09
C ASN A 726 -12.47 -12.83 -3.66
N LYS A 727 -13.25 -12.47 -2.64
CA LYS A 727 -13.07 -12.97 -1.26
C LYS A 727 -13.32 -14.50 -1.18
N TRP A 728 -14.35 -15.00 -1.87
CA TRP A 728 -14.65 -16.44 -1.93
C TRP A 728 -13.53 -17.22 -2.62
N PHE A 729 -12.99 -16.71 -3.73
CA PHE A 729 -11.81 -17.30 -4.38
C PHE A 729 -10.60 -17.31 -3.44
N ALA A 730 -10.24 -16.16 -2.89
CA ALA A 730 -9.05 -16.00 -2.05
C ALA A 730 -9.12 -16.90 -0.80
N THR A 731 -10.25 -16.95 -0.14
CA THR A 731 -10.45 -17.75 1.09
C THR A 731 -10.19 -19.23 0.83
N GLN A 732 -10.69 -19.76 -0.28
CA GLN A 732 -10.52 -21.18 -0.65
C GLN A 732 -9.06 -21.55 -0.95
N ILE A 733 -8.26 -20.62 -1.45
CA ILE A 733 -6.83 -20.85 -1.69
C ILE A 733 -6.03 -20.67 -0.40
N GLN A 734 -6.26 -19.57 0.32
CA GLN A 734 -5.42 -19.14 1.45
C GLN A 734 -5.47 -20.15 2.61
N TYR A 735 -6.65 -20.66 2.95
CA TYR A 735 -6.85 -21.51 4.14
C TYR A 735 -6.89 -23.01 3.83
N SER A 736 -6.57 -23.39 2.61
CA SER A 736 -6.47 -24.80 2.21
C SER A 736 -5.12 -25.41 2.56
N THR A 737 -5.12 -26.72 2.87
CA THR A 737 -3.87 -27.49 2.92
C THR A 737 -3.17 -27.45 1.55
N PRO A 738 -1.85 -27.69 1.47
CA PRO A 738 -1.13 -27.58 0.20
C PRO A 738 -1.77 -28.38 -0.95
N LYS A 739 -2.12 -29.63 -0.71
CA LYS A 739 -2.78 -30.46 -1.73
C LYS A 739 -4.11 -29.86 -2.19
N LEU A 740 -4.96 -29.47 -1.24
CA LEU A 740 -6.26 -28.87 -1.55
C LEU A 740 -6.10 -27.52 -2.25
N ALA A 741 -5.07 -26.73 -1.90
CA ALA A 741 -4.79 -25.45 -2.56
C ALA A 741 -4.45 -25.61 -4.05
N PHE A 742 -3.68 -26.64 -4.43
CA PHE A 742 -3.44 -26.97 -5.84
C PHE A 742 -4.71 -27.41 -6.58
N ASP A 743 -5.53 -28.25 -5.94
CA ASP A 743 -6.79 -28.71 -6.52
C ASP A 743 -7.74 -27.51 -6.73
N ARG A 744 -7.84 -26.62 -5.73
CA ARG A 744 -8.62 -25.37 -5.81
C ARG A 744 -8.07 -24.41 -6.85
N LEU A 745 -6.77 -24.25 -6.95
CA LEU A 745 -6.15 -23.40 -7.96
C LEU A 745 -6.60 -23.81 -9.36
N ARG A 746 -6.54 -25.10 -9.67
CA ARG A 746 -6.97 -25.62 -10.98
C ARG A 746 -8.47 -25.47 -11.21
N GLU A 747 -9.29 -25.76 -10.19
CA GLU A 747 -10.75 -25.61 -10.26
C GLU A 747 -11.13 -24.14 -10.48
N LEU A 748 -10.60 -23.23 -9.67
CA LEU A 748 -10.97 -21.82 -9.70
C LEU A 748 -10.44 -21.07 -10.94
N THR A 749 -9.28 -21.45 -11.49
CA THR A 749 -8.77 -20.86 -12.73
C THR A 749 -9.53 -21.32 -13.98
N THR A 750 -10.37 -22.35 -13.88
CA THR A 750 -11.30 -22.80 -14.94
C THR A 750 -12.76 -22.39 -14.66
N HIS A 751 -12.99 -21.70 -13.56
CA HIS A 751 -14.33 -21.24 -13.20
C HIS A 751 -14.83 -20.18 -14.19
N SER A 752 -16.14 -20.21 -14.52
CA SER A 752 -16.76 -19.28 -15.49
C SER A 752 -16.57 -17.81 -15.12
N ASP A 753 -16.49 -17.50 -13.85
CA ASP A 753 -16.36 -16.13 -13.33
C ASP A 753 -14.88 -15.75 -13.09
N PHE A 754 -13.92 -16.60 -13.46
CA PHE A 754 -12.51 -16.25 -13.37
C PHE A 754 -12.06 -15.52 -14.63
N ASN A 755 -11.58 -14.28 -14.48
CA ASN A 755 -11.00 -13.46 -15.54
C ASN A 755 -9.54 -13.12 -15.19
N MET A 756 -8.59 -13.72 -15.92
CA MET A 756 -7.16 -13.49 -15.69
C MET A 756 -6.70 -12.06 -16.01
N PHE A 757 -7.45 -11.32 -16.84
CA PHE A 757 -7.10 -9.96 -17.25
C PHE A 757 -7.58 -8.90 -16.24
N ASN A 758 -8.54 -9.23 -15.36
CA ASN A 758 -8.91 -8.36 -14.26
C ASN A 758 -7.91 -8.51 -13.10
N PRO A 759 -7.21 -7.43 -12.68
CA PRO A 759 -6.19 -7.50 -11.64
C PRO A 759 -6.69 -8.06 -10.31
N ASN A 760 -7.89 -7.66 -9.89
CA ASN A 760 -8.49 -8.11 -8.62
C ASN A 760 -8.77 -9.61 -8.63
N ASN A 761 -9.30 -10.10 -9.75
CA ASN A 761 -9.67 -11.50 -9.91
C ASN A 761 -8.41 -12.37 -10.00
N PHE A 762 -7.40 -11.97 -10.78
CA PHE A 762 -6.10 -12.64 -10.86
C PHE A 762 -5.44 -12.73 -9.47
N HIS A 763 -5.37 -11.62 -8.74
CA HIS A 763 -4.76 -11.61 -7.42
C HIS A 763 -5.53 -12.42 -6.38
N SER A 764 -6.85 -12.54 -6.50
CA SER A 764 -7.66 -13.33 -5.59
C SER A 764 -7.35 -14.83 -5.66
N VAL A 765 -6.92 -15.33 -6.80
CA VAL A 765 -6.56 -16.76 -7.03
C VAL A 765 -5.05 -16.94 -7.06
N ILE A 766 -4.38 -16.44 -8.11
CA ILE A 766 -2.95 -16.66 -8.35
C ILE A 766 -2.08 -15.91 -7.31
N GLY A 767 -2.40 -14.64 -7.08
CA GLY A 767 -1.70 -13.83 -6.09
C GLY A 767 -1.83 -14.40 -4.68
N THR A 768 -3.00 -14.91 -4.33
CA THR A 768 -3.24 -15.55 -3.02
C THR A 768 -2.44 -16.84 -2.87
N PHE A 769 -2.40 -17.69 -3.88
CA PHE A 769 -1.58 -18.91 -3.86
C PHE A 769 -0.09 -18.57 -3.65
N ALA A 770 0.42 -17.60 -4.39
CA ALA A 770 1.83 -17.23 -4.39
C ALA A 770 2.29 -16.53 -3.09
N LYS A 771 1.44 -15.71 -2.48
CA LYS A 771 1.83 -14.79 -1.41
C LYS A 771 1.18 -15.08 -0.05
N ARG A 772 0.03 -15.78 -0.03
CA ARG A 772 -0.76 -15.99 1.19
C ARG A 772 -0.88 -17.45 1.63
N ASN A 773 -0.66 -18.42 0.73
CA ASN A 773 -0.56 -19.83 1.12
C ASN A 773 0.91 -20.27 1.09
N PHE A 774 1.64 -19.92 2.16
CA PHE A 774 3.08 -20.15 2.30
C PHE A 774 3.46 -21.62 2.02
N HIS A 775 2.70 -22.59 2.55
CA HIS A 775 3.02 -24.00 2.43
C HIS A 775 2.70 -24.59 1.05
N ALA A 776 1.67 -24.10 0.37
CA ALA A 776 1.39 -24.52 -1.01
C ALA A 776 2.46 -23.96 -1.98
N PHE A 777 2.88 -22.72 -1.80
CA PHE A 777 3.90 -22.12 -2.65
C PHE A 777 5.28 -22.76 -2.42
N HIS A 778 5.68 -22.96 -1.16
CA HIS A 778 6.98 -23.53 -0.79
C HIS A 778 6.93 -25.07 -0.67
N GLN A 779 6.56 -25.78 -1.74
CA GLN A 779 6.65 -27.22 -1.80
C GLN A 779 8.10 -27.69 -2.07
N LYS A 780 8.51 -28.77 -1.37
CA LYS A 780 9.87 -29.33 -1.45
C LYS A 780 10.24 -29.83 -2.85
N ASP A 781 9.26 -30.28 -3.63
CA ASP A 781 9.45 -30.73 -5.01
C ASP A 781 9.54 -29.59 -6.01
N GLY A 782 9.19 -28.34 -5.62
CA GLY A 782 9.19 -27.15 -6.43
C GLY A 782 7.92 -26.95 -7.28
N SER A 783 6.87 -27.78 -7.06
CA SER A 783 5.62 -27.68 -7.80
C SER A 783 4.95 -26.30 -7.70
N GLY A 784 4.94 -25.68 -6.51
CA GLY A 784 4.40 -24.32 -6.33
C GLY A 784 5.16 -23.26 -7.12
N TYR A 785 6.47 -23.38 -7.22
CA TYR A 785 7.29 -22.47 -8.00
C TYR A 785 7.00 -22.56 -9.49
N LYS A 786 6.88 -23.80 -10.01
CA LYS A 786 6.56 -24.04 -11.41
C LYS A 786 5.19 -23.48 -11.76
N GLU A 787 4.19 -23.77 -10.94
CA GLU A 787 2.82 -23.31 -11.16
C GLU A 787 2.76 -21.77 -11.31
N ILE A 788 3.40 -21.04 -10.41
CA ILE A 788 3.41 -19.57 -10.44
C ILE A 788 4.26 -19.03 -11.60
N ALA A 789 5.38 -19.66 -11.94
CA ALA A 789 6.18 -19.26 -13.10
C ALA A 789 5.39 -19.41 -14.41
N ASP A 790 4.59 -20.46 -14.56
CA ASP A 790 3.72 -20.66 -15.73
C ASP A 790 2.65 -19.55 -15.83
N TRP A 791 2.09 -19.10 -14.70
CA TRP A 791 1.15 -17.96 -14.65
C TRP A 791 1.84 -16.62 -14.96
N ILE A 792 3.04 -16.38 -14.44
CA ILE A 792 3.84 -15.18 -14.78
C ILE A 792 4.08 -15.12 -16.28
N LYS A 793 4.52 -16.23 -16.88
CA LYS A 793 4.75 -16.31 -18.34
C LYS A 793 3.49 -16.01 -19.15
N LYS A 794 2.31 -16.43 -18.66
CA LYS A 794 1.03 -16.24 -19.33
C LYS A 794 0.54 -14.80 -19.27
N ILE A 795 0.73 -14.12 -18.12
CA ILE A 795 0.19 -12.77 -17.92
C ILE A 795 1.16 -11.65 -18.34
N ASP A 796 2.47 -11.90 -18.36
CA ASP A 796 3.48 -10.86 -18.62
C ASP A 796 3.33 -10.14 -19.97
N PRO A 797 2.97 -10.81 -21.10
CA PRO A 797 2.72 -10.12 -22.36
C PRO A 797 1.52 -9.17 -22.34
N GLU A 798 0.53 -9.46 -21.48
CA GLU A 798 -0.74 -8.73 -21.39
C GLU A 798 -0.69 -7.61 -20.37
N ASN A 799 -0.20 -7.93 -19.15
CA ASN A 799 -0.09 -6.99 -18.04
C ASN A 799 1.24 -7.17 -17.28
N PRO A 800 2.30 -6.44 -17.67
CA PRO A 800 3.61 -6.48 -17.05
C PRO A 800 3.62 -6.18 -15.55
N GLN A 801 2.76 -5.29 -15.08
CA GLN A 801 2.68 -4.90 -13.65
C GLN A 801 2.18 -6.06 -12.79
N ILE A 802 1.13 -6.78 -13.22
CA ILE A 802 0.64 -7.97 -12.53
C ILE A 802 1.72 -9.06 -12.49
N ALA A 803 2.41 -9.28 -13.61
CA ALA A 803 3.48 -10.27 -13.71
C ALA A 803 4.64 -9.95 -12.77
N ALA A 804 5.14 -8.72 -12.79
CA ALA A 804 6.21 -8.25 -11.90
C ALA A 804 5.81 -8.36 -10.42
N SER A 805 4.59 -7.93 -10.08
CA SER A 805 4.04 -8.07 -8.72
C SER A 805 3.98 -9.54 -8.27
N THR A 806 3.61 -10.46 -9.18
CA THR A 806 3.55 -11.90 -8.88
C THR A 806 4.95 -12.49 -8.72
N THR A 807 5.92 -12.03 -9.51
CA THR A 807 7.34 -12.44 -9.42
C THR A 807 7.95 -12.11 -8.06
N LYS A 808 7.51 -11.04 -7.37
CA LYS A 808 7.96 -10.70 -6.00
C LYS A 808 7.70 -11.83 -4.97
N ALA A 809 6.80 -12.77 -5.23
CA ALA A 809 6.59 -13.92 -4.35
C ALA A 809 7.86 -14.77 -4.15
N PHE A 810 8.80 -14.76 -5.10
CA PHE A 810 10.06 -15.49 -5.03
C PHE A 810 11.15 -14.82 -4.18
N GLU A 811 10.95 -13.61 -3.68
CA GLU A 811 12.00 -12.82 -2.99
C GLU A 811 12.55 -13.48 -1.72
N GLN A 812 11.73 -14.24 -0.98
CA GLN A 812 12.14 -14.87 0.28
C GLN A 812 12.89 -16.18 0.11
N ILE A 813 12.92 -16.75 -1.09
CA ILE A 813 13.47 -18.09 -1.34
C ILE A 813 14.96 -18.17 -1.02
N LYS A 814 15.69 -17.04 -1.13
CA LYS A 814 17.12 -16.99 -0.77
C LYS A 814 17.39 -17.44 0.67
N PHE A 815 16.43 -17.32 1.55
CA PHE A 815 16.55 -17.66 2.98
C PHE A 815 16.15 -19.11 3.30
N LEU A 816 15.53 -19.82 2.37
CA LEU A 816 15.07 -21.18 2.55
C LEU A 816 16.24 -22.19 2.45
N PRO A 817 16.07 -23.42 2.97
CA PRO A 817 17.03 -24.51 2.79
C PRO A 817 17.38 -24.74 1.31
N ASN A 818 18.59 -25.23 1.06
CA ASN A 818 19.16 -25.37 -0.29
C ASN A 818 18.28 -26.16 -1.27
N ILE A 819 17.49 -27.13 -0.78
CA ILE A 819 16.59 -27.91 -1.63
C ILE A 819 15.52 -27.03 -2.30
N TYR A 820 14.93 -26.08 -1.56
CA TYR A 820 13.94 -25.14 -2.09
C TYR A 820 14.62 -24.14 -3.05
N ARG A 821 15.77 -23.58 -2.66
CA ARG A 821 16.54 -22.64 -3.47
C ARG A 821 16.93 -23.22 -4.84
N LYS A 822 17.42 -24.48 -4.87
CA LYS A 822 17.78 -25.16 -6.11
C LYS A 822 16.58 -25.34 -7.05
N LYS A 823 15.42 -25.71 -6.50
CA LYS A 823 14.19 -25.89 -7.28
C LYS A 823 13.68 -24.55 -7.84
N ALA A 824 13.64 -23.53 -7.01
CA ALA A 824 13.23 -22.19 -7.44
C ALA A 824 14.20 -21.62 -8.49
N LYS A 825 15.51 -21.72 -8.28
CA LYS A 825 16.51 -21.28 -9.26
C LYS A 825 16.35 -21.97 -10.61
N ALA A 826 16.12 -23.27 -10.64
CA ALA A 826 15.85 -24.00 -11.89
C ALA A 826 14.59 -23.50 -12.60
N THR A 827 13.51 -23.22 -11.84
CA THR A 827 12.26 -22.70 -12.37
C THR A 827 12.44 -21.28 -12.94
N LEU A 828 13.09 -20.39 -12.19
CA LEU A 828 13.32 -18.99 -12.61
C LEU A 828 14.25 -18.94 -13.83
N ASN A 829 15.31 -19.74 -13.87
CA ASN A 829 16.16 -19.88 -15.06
C ASN A 829 15.39 -20.36 -16.31
N THR A 830 14.36 -21.19 -16.12
CA THR A 830 13.50 -21.62 -17.22
C THR A 830 12.57 -20.48 -17.67
N LEU A 831 12.07 -19.70 -16.71
CA LEU A 831 11.25 -18.54 -16.98
C LEU A 831 12.04 -17.45 -17.73
N SER A 832 13.30 -17.18 -17.33
CA SER A 832 14.16 -16.17 -17.96
C SER A 832 14.69 -16.59 -19.34
N LYS A 833 14.95 -17.90 -19.54
CA LYS A 833 15.46 -18.43 -20.80
C LYS A 833 14.35 -18.67 -21.83
N GLY A 834 14.47 -18.03 -22.99
CA GLY A 834 13.56 -18.26 -24.13
C GLY A 834 12.22 -17.54 -24.04
N ASN A 835 12.01 -16.68 -23.05
CA ASN A 835 10.85 -15.82 -22.96
C ASN A 835 11.27 -14.35 -23.11
N ASN A 836 10.53 -13.59 -23.93
CA ASN A 836 10.73 -12.15 -24.08
C ASN A 836 9.92 -11.41 -23.00
N LEU A 837 10.39 -11.55 -21.72
CA LEU A 837 9.72 -10.93 -20.58
C LEU A 837 9.78 -9.41 -20.65
N SER A 838 8.75 -8.75 -20.11
CA SER A 838 8.70 -7.31 -19.94
C SER A 838 9.89 -6.79 -19.11
N LYS A 839 10.17 -5.50 -19.21
CA LYS A 839 11.21 -4.86 -18.38
C LYS A 839 10.89 -4.95 -16.89
N ASP A 840 9.61 -4.78 -16.53
CA ASP A 840 9.08 -4.85 -15.16
C ASP A 840 9.43 -6.22 -14.54
N THR A 841 9.00 -7.29 -15.17
CA THR A 841 9.24 -8.66 -14.71
C THR A 841 10.72 -9.02 -14.74
N SER A 842 11.45 -8.64 -15.81
CA SER A 842 12.87 -8.94 -15.97
C SER A 842 13.71 -8.29 -14.86
N GLU A 843 13.43 -7.05 -14.44
CA GLU A 843 14.16 -6.37 -13.37
C GLU A 843 14.02 -7.12 -12.05
N ILE A 844 12.79 -7.48 -11.67
CA ILE A 844 12.51 -8.21 -10.42
C ILE A 844 13.15 -9.60 -10.46
N LEU A 845 12.96 -10.32 -11.56
CA LEU A 845 13.51 -11.66 -11.75
C LEU A 845 15.03 -11.68 -11.64
N ASN A 846 15.74 -10.76 -12.33
CA ASN A 846 17.20 -10.68 -12.29
C ASN A 846 17.73 -10.38 -10.88
N LYS A 847 17.07 -9.51 -10.09
CA LYS A 847 17.46 -9.23 -8.71
C LYS A 847 17.29 -10.46 -7.81
N ILE A 848 16.21 -11.20 -7.99
CA ILE A 848 15.95 -12.42 -7.23
C ILE A 848 16.95 -13.51 -7.62
N GLU A 849 17.17 -13.80 -8.91
CA GLU A 849 18.11 -14.80 -9.40
C GLU A 849 19.55 -14.54 -8.92
N ALA A 850 19.98 -13.28 -8.94
CA ALA A 850 21.30 -12.88 -8.45
C ALA A 850 21.49 -13.15 -6.95
N SER A 851 20.42 -13.29 -6.19
CA SER A 851 20.42 -13.56 -4.76
C SER A 851 20.40 -15.07 -4.41
N LEU A 852 20.03 -15.93 -5.36
CA LEU A 852 19.96 -17.39 -5.20
C LEU A 852 21.27 -18.08 -5.64
#